data_9180d2ede7c0e14d98467946831d7cb1
#
_entry.id   9180d2ede7c0e14d98467946831d7cb1
#
_cell.length_a   1.000
_cell.length_b   1.000
_cell.length_c   1.000
_cell.angle_alpha   90.00
_cell.angle_beta   90.00
_cell.angle_gamma   90.00
#
_symmetry.space_group_name_H-M   'P 1'
#
loop_
_entity.id
_entity.type
_entity.pdbx_description
1 polymer ?
#
loop_
_entity_poly.entity_id
_entity_poly.type
_entity_poly.pdbx_seq_one_letter_code
_entity_poly.pdbx_strand_id
1 'polypeptide(L)'
;MKTHCRLSVAFLAWGALTVSVAHADYLVDNAGDPLMTGLSIPADAATRGMWSAVKPWPLIGLHAALMPSGVVMTFGSPLGNGVQDGRTFDIWDPAKGFDGTAHYTLPQAQQVDAFCSAGTFLKTGAMLISGGSSGASGYSSNASTLFDPSTHTASNAVAALNLPRWYGTMITVPDGRALMLGGAKPYVVDAYKDPAAAIANNNVSMTPEIFAPETGWTLLSGATSRTAFGPDDNRWWYPHAWVAPSGSVFGISANRLWSLDVAGNGAIRDLGTFKGAPGNGSTTPNVGATSTAVMYAPGKILQVGGNGVANQQPTASSNQATVIDINGTQPSVRDTAPMTYPRQWASSIVTPDGKVVVTGGSKFADDAGTSAVYPAEIWSPATGRWTVAAKAAVYRGYHSTTLLLPDGAILSTGGGVPGPVNNFNAEVFYPPYLFQSSGGRSVLAARPAIYSLNSNKQDYGAGITIRLTRSASLSKVVLIGASSSTHSFNSTQRYLELPFTVSGTTITARSPSSRNLAPPGYYLLYVMDAKGVPSRGVLISLGSEWTAPPVQPAQPKLTVDASVSLAPVNFPGYLVRHKNYVATIDQVSQTSDALAKLDSAFTVRTGLADAACYSFESRNFPGYFLKADNGAVGLKIRNNADAAYAGAATFCARKGMNGTGYSFESRAYPGQFLRHQNYVLQLQTFDGTPLFKDDSSFSVVPALL
;
A
#
# COMPACT_ATOMS: atom_id res chain seq x y z
N MET A 1 -76.33 -38.34 -36.94
CA MET A 1 -74.99 -38.89 -36.96
C MET A 1 -74.00 -37.75 -36.93
N LYS A 2 -73.38 -37.46 -35.77
CA LYS A 2 -72.36 -36.43 -35.63
C LYS A 2 -71.10 -37.13 -35.13
N THR A 3 -70.07 -37.18 -35.97
CA THR A 3 -68.77 -37.74 -35.68
C THR A 3 -67.90 -36.70 -35.02
N HIS A 4 -67.42 -36.93 -33.78
CA HIS A 4 -66.50 -36.14 -33.11
C HIS A 4 -65.03 -36.58 -33.42
N CYS A 5 -64.28 -35.69 -34.03
CA CYS A 5 -62.84 -35.82 -34.23
C CYS A 5 -62.13 -35.29 -32.97
N ARG A 6 -61.32 -36.09 -32.23
CA ARG A 6 -60.49 -35.71 -31.16
C ARG A 6 -59.09 -35.42 -31.71
N LEU A 7 -58.61 -34.12 -31.59
CA LEU A 7 -57.22 -33.72 -31.78
C LEU A 7 -56.46 -34.02 -30.51
N SER A 8 -55.45 -34.89 -30.62
CA SER A 8 -54.42 -35.07 -29.55
C SER A 8 -53.30 -34.05 -29.76
N VAL A 9 -53.11 -33.15 -28.81
CA VAL A 9 -51.98 -32.22 -28.79
C VAL A 9 -50.86 -32.89 -28.03
N ALA A 10 -49.75 -33.20 -28.73
CA ALA A 10 -48.51 -33.64 -28.10
C ALA A 10 -47.71 -32.44 -27.59
N PHE A 11 -47.51 -32.39 -26.28
CA PHE A 11 -46.57 -31.43 -25.66
C PHE A 11 -45.14 -31.96 -25.87
N LEU A 12 -44.36 -31.28 -26.69
CA LEU A 12 -42.88 -31.41 -26.71
C LEU A 12 -42.29 -30.65 -25.52
N ALA A 13 -41.81 -31.39 -24.55
CA ALA A 13 -41.01 -30.82 -23.47
C ALA A 13 -39.62 -30.43 -24.02
N TRP A 14 -39.36 -29.13 -24.12
CA TRP A 14 -38.03 -28.61 -24.35
C TRP A 14 -37.24 -28.77 -23.05
N GLY A 15 -36.36 -29.76 -22.99
CA GLY A 15 -35.32 -29.82 -21.95
C GLY A 15 -34.30 -28.71 -22.18
N ALA A 16 -34.29 -27.73 -21.30
CA ALA A 16 -33.21 -26.73 -21.26
C ALA A 16 -31.92 -27.46 -20.87
N LEU A 17 -31.06 -27.72 -21.85
CA LEU A 17 -29.66 -28.04 -21.55
C LEU A 17 -29.01 -26.79 -20.92
N THR A 18 -28.86 -26.79 -19.62
CA THR A 18 -27.94 -25.85 -18.95
C THR A 18 -26.54 -26.28 -19.32
N VAL A 19 -25.95 -25.62 -20.32
CA VAL A 19 -24.52 -25.70 -20.58
C VAL A 19 -23.87 -24.99 -19.38
N SER A 20 -23.38 -25.76 -18.42
CA SER A 20 -22.47 -25.23 -17.39
C SER A 20 -21.17 -24.84 -18.10
N VAL A 21 -21.00 -23.57 -18.35
CA VAL A 21 -19.69 -23.03 -18.74
C VAL A 21 -18.75 -23.34 -17.58
N ALA A 22 -17.88 -24.33 -17.77
CA ALA A 22 -16.81 -24.60 -16.81
C ALA A 22 -15.93 -23.36 -16.80
N HIS A 23 -16.05 -22.53 -15.77
CA HIS A 23 -15.09 -21.47 -15.51
C HIS A 23 -13.76 -22.15 -15.17
N ALA A 24 -12.70 -21.78 -15.89
CA ALA A 24 -11.37 -22.27 -15.56
C ALA A 24 -11.03 -21.81 -14.12
N ASP A 25 -10.54 -22.75 -13.30
CA ASP A 25 -10.09 -22.46 -11.94
C ASP A 25 -9.01 -21.36 -11.98
N TYR A 26 -9.08 -20.40 -11.04
CA TYR A 26 -8.01 -19.42 -10.83
C TYR A 26 -6.84 -20.13 -10.13
N LEU A 27 -5.73 -20.34 -10.86
CA LEU A 27 -4.52 -20.97 -10.33
C LEU A 27 -3.74 -19.99 -9.45
N VAL A 28 -3.23 -20.50 -8.33
CA VAL A 28 -2.42 -19.73 -7.38
C VAL A 28 -0.95 -20.06 -7.58
N ASP A 29 -0.12 -19.05 -7.76
CA ASP A 29 1.32 -19.22 -7.82
C ASP A 29 1.87 -19.58 -6.43
N ASN A 30 2.45 -20.77 -6.33
CA ASN A 30 3.12 -21.28 -5.13
C ASN A 30 4.66 -21.27 -5.29
N ALA A 31 5.21 -20.45 -6.16
CA ALA A 31 6.66 -20.25 -6.26
C ALA A 31 7.25 -19.84 -4.91
N GLY A 32 8.54 -20.11 -4.72
CA GLY A 32 9.24 -19.79 -3.47
C GLY A 32 9.09 -18.32 -3.10
N ASP A 33 8.87 -18.05 -1.81
CA ASP A 33 8.73 -16.70 -1.29
C ASP A 33 10.11 -16.14 -0.92
N PRO A 34 10.61 -15.10 -1.63
CA PRO A 34 11.93 -14.54 -1.35
C PRO A 34 12.01 -13.88 0.03
N LEU A 35 10.89 -13.43 0.60
CA LEU A 35 10.86 -12.89 1.96
C LEU A 35 11.05 -13.97 3.03
N MET A 36 10.75 -15.23 2.71
CA MET A 36 10.92 -16.38 3.59
C MET A 36 12.21 -17.18 3.33
N THR A 37 13.04 -16.73 2.38
CA THR A 37 14.26 -17.43 1.97
C THR A 37 15.48 -16.83 2.68
N GLY A 38 16.41 -17.69 3.13
CA GLY A 38 17.68 -17.26 3.73
C GLY A 38 17.54 -16.54 5.08
N LEU A 39 16.45 -16.75 5.81
CA LEU A 39 16.24 -16.14 7.12
C LEU A 39 17.18 -16.73 8.17
N SER A 40 17.84 -15.87 8.95
CA SER A 40 18.55 -16.23 10.17
C SER A 40 17.58 -16.31 11.34
N ILE A 41 16.97 -17.49 11.55
CA ILE A 41 15.85 -17.66 12.47
C ILE A 41 16.36 -17.79 13.93
N PRO A 42 16.00 -16.87 14.84
CA PRO A 42 16.31 -16.98 16.27
C PRO A 42 15.64 -18.21 16.91
N ALA A 43 16.25 -18.73 17.97
CA ALA A 43 15.74 -19.93 18.64
C ALA A 43 14.33 -19.76 19.23
N ASP A 44 13.93 -18.52 19.57
CA ASP A 44 12.66 -18.15 20.17
C ASP A 44 11.61 -17.63 19.16
N ALA A 45 11.89 -17.69 17.84
CA ALA A 45 10.99 -17.18 16.81
C ALA A 45 9.60 -17.85 16.83
N ALA A 46 9.50 -19.12 17.21
CA ALA A 46 8.22 -19.82 17.34
C ALA A 46 7.33 -19.29 18.49
N THR A 47 7.87 -18.47 19.38
CA THR A 47 7.13 -17.85 20.50
C THR A 47 7.04 -16.34 20.40
N ARG A 48 8.06 -15.68 19.84
CA ARG A 48 8.16 -14.22 19.79
C ARG A 48 8.15 -13.64 18.38
N GLY A 49 8.18 -14.49 17.35
CA GLY A 49 8.43 -14.01 15.99
C GLY A 49 9.85 -13.48 15.81
N MET A 50 10.10 -12.84 14.69
CA MET A 50 11.40 -12.20 14.42
C MET A 50 11.21 -10.99 13.49
N TRP A 51 12.21 -10.11 13.44
CA TRP A 51 12.29 -9.06 12.45
C TRP A 51 13.35 -9.39 11.39
N SER A 52 13.13 -8.92 10.17
CA SER A 52 14.17 -8.93 9.13
C SER A 52 15.32 -7.99 9.50
N ALA A 53 16.42 -8.09 8.76
CA ALA A 53 17.36 -6.97 8.70
C ALA A 53 16.68 -5.72 8.10
N VAL A 54 17.16 -4.53 8.50
CA VAL A 54 16.72 -3.25 7.97
C VAL A 54 17.02 -3.18 6.48
N LYS A 55 16.03 -2.76 5.68
CA LYS A 55 16.13 -2.64 4.23
C LYS A 55 15.96 -1.19 3.81
N PRO A 56 16.72 -0.68 2.84
CA PRO A 56 16.53 0.66 2.32
C PRO A 56 15.14 0.78 1.68
N TRP A 57 14.55 1.98 1.78
CA TRP A 57 13.28 2.33 1.16
C TRP A 57 13.41 3.68 0.46
N PRO A 58 12.86 3.87 -0.76
CA PRO A 58 13.16 5.06 -1.58
C PRO A 58 12.50 6.36 -1.10
N LEU A 59 11.56 6.26 -0.16
CA LEU A 59 10.87 7.42 0.41
C LEU A 59 10.46 7.15 1.87
N ILE A 60 10.07 8.17 2.59
CA ILE A 60 9.37 8.01 3.87
C ILE A 60 7.91 7.67 3.55
N GLY A 61 7.53 6.41 3.76
CA GLY A 61 6.19 5.90 3.48
C GLY A 61 5.16 6.39 4.51
N LEU A 62 4.67 7.63 4.35
CA LEU A 62 3.60 8.17 5.19
C LEU A 62 2.29 7.42 5.01
N HIS A 63 2.09 6.95 3.80
CA HIS A 63 0.95 6.13 3.40
C HIS A 63 1.46 4.84 2.80
N ALA A 64 0.76 3.75 3.08
CA ALA A 64 1.04 2.46 2.49
C ALA A 64 -0.26 1.72 2.21
N ALA A 65 -0.37 1.07 1.05
CA ALA A 65 -1.54 0.30 0.65
C ALA A 65 -1.14 -1.01 -0.02
N LEU A 66 -1.81 -2.10 0.34
CA LEU A 66 -1.71 -3.36 -0.39
C LEU A 66 -2.64 -3.30 -1.59
N MET A 67 -2.05 -3.27 -2.79
CA MET A 67 -2.78 -3.16 -4.04
C MET A 67 -3.47 -4.48 -4.43
N PRO A 68 -4.52 -4.45 -5.28
CA PRO A 68 -5.21 -5.66 -5.74
C PRO A 68 -4.30 -6.69 -6.44
N SER A 69 -3.17 -6.25 -6.97
CA SER A 69 -2.13 -7.09 -7.59
C SER A 69 -1.21 -7.79 -6.59
N GLY A 70 -1.27 -7.46 -5.30
CA GLY A 70 -0.37 -8.01 -4.27
C GLY A 70 0.91 -7.20 -4.07
N VAL A 71 1.15 -6.15 -4.88
CA VAL A 71 2.25 -5.21 -4.64
C VAL A 71 1.87 -4.19 -3.57
N VAL A 72 2.85 -3.59 -2.94
CA VAL A 72 2.65 -2.54 -1.93
C VAL A 72 2.96 -1.19 -2.58
N MET A 73 1.99 -0.28 -2.54
CA MET A 73 2.22 1.11 -2.86
C MET A 73 2.53 1.89 -1.59
N THR A 74 3.61 2.67 -1.60
CA THR A 74 3.89 3.69 -0.59
C THR A 74 4.00 5.05 -1.25
N PHE A 75 3.59 6.10 -0.55
CA PHE A 75 3.82 7.46 -1.01
C PHE A 75 4.12 8.39 0.16
N GLY A 76 4.90 9.42 -0.12
CA GLY A 76 5.40 10.34 0.88
C GLY A 76 6.65 11.08 0.45
N SER A 77 7.42 11.53 1.41
CA SER A 77 8.60 12.39 1.20
C SER A 77 9.75 11.63 0.55
N PRO A 78 10.28 12.09 -0.60
CA PRO A 78 11.37 11.44 -1.30
C PRO A 78 12.69 11.48 -0.55
N LEU A 79 13.60 10.59 -0.91
CA LEU A 79 14.95 10.52 -0.35
C LEU A 79 15.72 11.82 -0.60
N GLY A 80 16.38 12.32 0.41
CA GLY A 80 17.45 13.32 0.31
C GLY A 80 17.13 14.73 0.77
N ASN A 81 15.87 15.15 0.88
CA ASN A 81 15.56 16.54 1.20
C ASN A 81 14.82 16.79 2.54
N GLY A 82 14.30 15.73 3.18
CA GLY A 82 13.54 15.88 4.43
C GLY A 82 12.32 16.80 4.34
N VAL A 83 11.86 17.09 3.12
CA VAL A 83 10.74 18.00 2.84
C VAL A 83 9.42 17.23 2.94
N GLN A 84 8.39 17.88 3.45
CA GLN A 84 7.03 17.38 3.44
C GLN A 84 6.49 17.41 1.99
N ASP A 85 6.48 16.25 1.34
CA ASP A 85 6.03 16.07 -0.04
C ASP A 85 5.33 14.71 -0.18
N GLY A 86 4.15 14.67 -0.76
CA GLY A 86 3.34 13.46 -1.01
C GLY A 86 3.20 13.10 -2.49
N ARG A 87 4.02 13.69 -3.39
CA ARG A 87 3.91 13.47 -4.84
C ARG A 87 4.72 12.28 -5.34
N THR A 88 5.65 11.78 -4.54
CA THR A 88 6.47 10.62 -4.88
C THR A 88 5.80 9.34 -4.42
N PHE A 89 5.62 8.40 -5.34
CA PHE A 89 5.09 7.07 -5.10
C PHE A 89 6.17 6.01 -5.32
N ASP A 90 6.08 4.93 -4.59
CA ASP A 90 6.91 3.73 -4.81
C ASP A 90 6.02 2.49 -4.78
N ILE A 91 6.24 1.63 -5.76
CA ILE A 91 5.56 0.33 -5.89
C ILE A 91 6.60 -0.75 -5.59
N TRP A 92 6.43 -1.42 -4.47
CA TRP A 92 7.27 -2.53 -4.06
C TRP A 92 6.57 -3.86 -4.34
N ASP A 93 7.26 -4.76 -5.02
CA ASP A 93 6.78 -6.11 -5.31
C ASP A 93 7.40 -7.11 -4.31
N PRO A 94 6.66 -7.55 -3.28
CA PRO A 94 7.18 -8.49 -2.28
C PRO A 94 7.56 -9.86 -2.88
N ALA A 95 7.00 -10.24 -4.03
CA ALA A 95 7.35 -11.47 -4.73
C ALA A 95 8.78 -11.45 -5.31
N LYS A 96 9.42 -10.27 -5.37
CA LYS A 96 10.83 -10.09 -5.73
C LYS A 96 11.76 -9.88 -4.53
N GLY A 97 11.23 -9.91 -3.31
CA GLY A 97 12.01 -9.63 -2.10
C GLY A 97 12.41 -8.17 -1.97
N PHE A 98 13.69 -7.92 -1.65
CA PHE A 98 14.25 -6.58 -1.44
C PHE A 98 15.40 -6.27 -2.40
N ASP A 99 15.48 -6.95 -3.53
CA ASP A 99 16.49 -6.60 -4.53
C ASP A 99 16.13 -5.30 -5.26
N GLY A 100 17.08 -4.76 -6.05
CA GLY A 100 16.89 -3.50 -6.74
C GLY A 100 15.78 -3.50 -7.79
N THR A 101 15.26 -4.68 -8.16
CA THR A 101 14.15 -4.81 -9.12
C THR A 101 12.78 -4.88 -8.46
N ALA A 102 12.74 -5.00 -7.13
CA ALA A 102 11.50 -5.07 -6.36
C ALA A 102 10.77 -3.72 -6.25
N HIS A 103 11.49 -2.61 -6.39
CA HIS A 103 10.96 -1.26 -6.29
C HIS A 103 10.79 -0.60 -7.66
N TYR A 104 9.68 0.10 -7.83
CA TYR A 104 9.42 0.99 -8.96
C TYR A 104 8.96 2.34 -8.42
N THR A 105 9.92 3.26 -8.28
CA THR A 105 9.65 4.61 -7.76
C THR A 105 9.17 5.53 -8.87
N LEU A 106 8.11 6.27 -8.61
CA LEU A 106 7.45 7.23 -9.48
C LEU A 106 7.64 8.63 -8.87
N PRO A 107 8.73 9.34 -9.16
CA PRO A 107 8.93 10.69 -8.65
C PRO A 107 7.94 11.64 -9.31
N GLN A 108 7.35 12.56 -8.53
CA GLN A 108 6.35 13.52 -9.00
C GLN A 108 5.21 12.84 -9.79
N ALA A 109 4.78 11.65 -9.35
CA ALA A 109 3.78 10.83 -10.02
C ALA A 109 2.43 11.53 -10.20
N GLN A 110 2.17 12.57 -9.41
CA GLN A 110 0.94 13.35 -9.42
C GLN A 110 1.22 14.83 -9.15
N GLN A 111 0.28 15.68 -9.60
CA GLN A 111 0.32 17.12 -9.29
C GLN A 111 -0.21 17.43 -7.88
N VAL A 112 -1.06 16.55 -7.35
CA VAL A 112 -1.62 16.68 -6.01
C VAL A 112 -0.58 16.29 -4.98
N ASP A 113 -0.28 17.17 -4.04
CA ASP A 113 0.57 16.83 -2.91
C ASP A 113 -0.25 16.05 -1.86
N ALA A 114 -0.12 14.74 -1.89
CA ALA A 114 -0.83 13.82 -1.01
C ALA A 114 -0.22 13.71 0.41
N PHE A 115 0.68 14.60 0.78
CA PHE A 115 1.22 14.63 2.14
C PHE A 115 0.08 14.87 3.15
N CYS A 116 -0.09 13.95 4.11
CA CYS A 116 -1.19 13.96 5.08
C CYS A 116 -2.60 13.96 4.48
N SER A 117 -2.78 13.36 3.31
CA SER A 117 -4.07 13.11 2.67
C SER A 117 -4.82 11.92 3.31
N ALA A 118 -5.91 11.51 2.68
CA ALA A 118 -6.58 10.25 2.93
C ALA A 118 -6.71 9.45 1.62
N GLY A 119 -6.74 8.11 1.72
CA GLY A 119 -6.92 7.26 0.56
C GLY A 119 -7.70 5.99 0.86
N THR A 120 -8.52 5.55 -0.12
CA THR A 120 -9.23 4.26 -0.08
C THR A 120 -9.39 3.69 -1.49
N PHE A 121 -9.63 2.37 -1.57
CA PHE A 121 -9.88 1.70 -2.85
C PHE A 121 -11.33 1.86 -3.29
N LEU A 122 -11.54 2.19 -4.56
CA LEU A 122 -12.84 2.11 -5.21
C LEU A 122 -13.12 0.68 -5.66
N LYS A 123 -14.37 0.40 -6.00
CA LYS A 123 -14.78 -0.93 -6.53
C LYS A 123 -14.02 -1.37 -7.79
N THR A 124 -13.44 -0.44 -8.53
CA THR A 124 -12.61 -0.69 -9.72
C THR A 124 -11.18 -1.15 -9.41
N GLY A 125 -10.76 -1.09 -8.14
CA GLY A 125 -9.38 -1.32 -7.73
C GLY A 125 -8.49 -0.08 -7.76
N ALA A 126 -8.94 1.01 -8.38
CA ALA A 126 -8.23 2.28 -8.34
C ALA A 126 -8.21 2.84 -6.91
N MET A 127 -7.11 3.44 -6.50
CA MET A 127 -7.02 4.12 -5.21
C MET A 127 -7.36 5.60 -5.38
N LEU A 128 -8.44 6.04 -4.72
CA LEU A 128 -8.79 7.44 -4.60
C LEU A 128 -7.99 8.05 -3.45
N ILE A 129 -7.24 9.12 -3.73
CA ILE A 129 -6.44 9.87 -2.76
C ILE A 129 -6.92 11.32 -2.80
N SER A 130 -7.26 11.90 -1.65
CA SER A 130 -7.85 13.23 -1.61
C SER A 130 -7.41 14.03 -0.39
N GLY A 131 -7.38 15.35 -0.54
CA GLY A 131 -6.90 16.26 0.48
C GLY A 131 -5.38 16.32 0.55
N GLY A 132 -4.84 16.60 1.73
CA GLY A 132 -3.41 16.72 1.97
C GLY A 132 -2.88 18.14 1.82
N SER A 133 -1.65 18.29 1.36
CA SER A 133 -0.95 19.59 1.23
C SER A 133 -1.33 20.30 -0.07
N SER A 134 -1.22 21.63 -0.08
CA SER A 134 -1.27 22.45 -1.29
C SER A 134 0.12 22.78 -1.87
N GLY A 135 1.18 22.17 -1.37
CA GLY A 135 2.55 22.24 -1.85
C GLY A 135 3.38 23.39 -1.27
N ALA A 136 2.95 24.61 -1.33
CA ALA A 136 3.70 25.72 -0.74
C ALA A 136 3.12 26.08 0.63
N SER A 137 3.94 26.10 1.68
CA SER A 137 3.60 26.63 3.01
C SER A 137 2.58 25.85 3.87
N GLY A 138 2.33 24.57 3.62
CA GLY A 138 1.56 23.73 4.55
C GLY A 138 0.06 24.00 4.59
N TYR A 139 -0.52 24.59 3.56
CA TYR A 139 -1.96 24.77 3.44
C TYR A 139 -2.63 23.47 3.00
N SER A 140 -3.85 23.24 3.50
CA SER A 140 -4.61 22.05 3.11
C SER A 140 -5.16 22.16 1.68
N SER A 141 -5.28 21.03 1.03
CA SER A 141 -5.79 20.88 -0.33
C SER A 141 -7.19 20.29 -0.34
N ASN A 142 -7.96 20.61 -1.37
CA ASN A 142 -9.21 19.93 -1.72
C ASN A 142 -9.06 19.06 -2.98
N ALA A 143 -7.85 18.94 -3.53
CA ALA A 143 -7.59 18.18 -4.73
C ALA A 143 -7.76 16.67 -4.51
N SER A 144 -8.10 15.97 -5.58
CA SER A 144 -8.20 14.50 -5.60
C SER A 144 -7.39 13.95 -6.78
N THR A 145 -6.88 12.73 -6.61
CA THR A 145 -6.25 11.95 -7.67
C THR A 145 -6.70 10.50 -7.60
N LEU A 146 -6.76 9.85 -8.75
CA LEU A 146 -6.96 8.41 -8.86
C LEU A 146 -5.65 7.75 -9.28
N PHE A 147 -5.18 6.80 -8.49
CA PHE A 147 -4.07 5.95 -8.87
C PHE A 147 -4.60 4.63 -9.43
N ASP A 148 -4.24 4.33 -10.69
CA ASP A 148 -4.59 3.09 -11.37
C ASP A 148 -3.50 2.04 -11.09
N PRO A 149 -3.81 0.94 -10.38
CA PRO A 149 -2.84 -0.09 -10.07
C PRO A 149 -2.44 -0.94 -11.27
N SER A 150 -3.18 -0.89 -12.37
CA SER A 150 -2.89 -1.67 -13.58
C SER A 150 -1.86 -1.00 -14.49
N THR A 151 -1.88 0.33 -14.53
CA THR A 151 -0.96 1.15 -15.34
C THR A 151 0.11 1.82 -14.52
N HIS A 152 0.00 1.81 -13.18
CA HIS A 152 0.84 2.57 -12.25
C HIS A 152 0.84 4.08 -12.55
N THR A 153 -0.29 4.62 -12.96
CA THR A 153 -0.42 6.03 -13.29
C THR A 153 -1.42 6.73 -12.37
N ALA A 154 -1.16 7.99 -12.08
CA ALA A 154 -2.06 8.87 -11.37
C ALA A 154 -2.82 9.78 -12.36
N SER A 155 -4.12 9.90 -12.17
CA SER A 155 -4.98 10.83 -12.90
C SER A 155 -5.48 11.91 -11.97
N ASN A 156 -5.25 13.18 -12.34
CA ASN A 156 -5.74 14.35 -11.61
C ASN A 156 -7.07 14.90 -12.19
N ALA A 157 -7.63 14.24 -13.20
CA ALA A 157 -8.95 14.57 -13.77
C ALA A 157 -10.07 13.99 -12.88
N VAL A 158 -10.05 14.34 -11.60
CA VAL A 158 -11.00 13.88 -10.58
C VAL A 158 -11.62 15.12 -9.92
N ALA A 159 -12.92 15.08 -9.63
CA ALA A 159 -13.58 16.14 -8.92
C ALA A 159 -12.90 16.46 -7.58
N ALA A 160 -12.70 17.73 -7.30
CA ALA A 160 -12.17 18.19 -6.03
C ALA A 160 -13.20 18.04 -4.90
N LEU A 161 -12.72 17.85 -3.67
CA LEU A 161 -13.53 17.97 -2.45
C LEU A 161 -14.17 19.38 -2.37
N ASN A 162 -15.33 19.49 -1.76
CA ASN A 162 -15.94 20.79 -1.48
C ASN A 162 -15.17 21.57 -0.40
N LEU A 163 -14.50 20.86 0.50
CA LEU A 163 -13.73 21.45 1.60
C LEU A 163 -12.28 20.95 1.58
N PRO A 164 -11.28 21.83 1.81
CA PRO A 164 -9.91 21.39 1.99
C PRO A 164 -9.74 20.52 3.23
N ARG A 165 -8.92 19.45 3.13
CA ARG A 165 -8.76 18.48 4.21
C ARG A 165 -7.30 18.07 4.39
N TRP A 166 -6.70 18.54 5.46
CA TRP A 166 -5.48 18.01 6.05
C TRP A 166 -5.88 17.08 7.18
N TYR A 167 -5.34 15.85 7.23
CA TYR A 167 -5.65 14.83 8.23
C TYR A 167 -7.11 14.33 8.22
N GLY A 168 -7.68 14.19 7.04
CA GLY A 168 -8.95 13.48 6.86
C GLY A 168 -8.78 11.97 6.89
N THR A 169 -9.88 11.25 7.10
CA THR A 169 -9.94 9.79 6.97
C THR A 169 -10.88 9.41 5.83
N MET A 170 -10.49 8.42 5.03
CA MET A 170 -11.33 7.92 3.95
C MET A 170 -11.58 6.42 4.11
N ILE A 171 -12.85 6.01 3.94
CA ILE A 171 -13.27 4.61 3.95
C ILE A 171 -14.22 4.32 2.79
N THR A 172 -14.30 3.04 2.38
CA THR A 172 -15.30 2.57 1.41
C THR A 172 -16.55 2.13 2.16
N VAL A 173 -17.72 2.67 1.78
CA VAL A 173 -19.03 2.34 2.37
C VAL A 173 -19.70 1.17 1.62
N PRO A 174 -20.81 0.59 2.15
CA PRO A 174 -21.40 -0.64 1.61
C PRO A 174 -21.83 -0.59 0.14
N ASP A 175 -22.17 0.55 -0.38
CA ASP A 175 -22.54 0.73 -1.80
C ASP A 175 -21.33 0.94 -2.73
N GLY A 176 -20.11 0.97 -2.19
CA GLY A 176 -18.86 1.11 -2.92
C GLY A 176 -18.40 2.54 -3.14
N ARG A 177 -19.13 3.54 -2.63
CA ARG A 177 -18.70 4.94 -2.62
C ARG A 177 -17.60 5.16 -1.58
N ALA A 178 -16.78 6.21 -1.77
CA ALA A 178 -15.79 6.62 -0.77
C ALA A 178 -16.34 7.73 0.13
N LEU A 179 -16.17 7.59 1.43
CA LEU A 179 -16.59 8.56 2.44
C LEU A 179 -15.36 9.24 3.05
N MET A 180 -15.32 10.57 2.98
CA MET A 180 -14.29 11.42 3.58
C MET A 180 -14.81 12.05 4.87
N LEU A 181 -14.02 11.96 5.94
CA LEU A 181 -14.35 12.36 7.31
C LEU A 181 -13.26 13.28 7.87
N GLY A 182 -13.65 14.30 8.63
CA GLY A 182 -12.73 15.19 9.32
C GLY A 182 -11.83 16.00 8.40
N GLY A 183 -10.68 16.38 8.90
CA GLY A 183 -9.70 17.24 8.23
C GLY A 183 -9.91 18.72 8.52
N ALA A 184 -8.85 19.52 8.31
CA ALA A 184 -8.85 20.96 8.59
C ALA A 184 -7.85 21.70 7.70
N LYS A 185 -7.80 23.03 7.88
CA LYS A 185 -6.77 23.95 7.35
C LYS A 185 -5.84 24.36 8.50
N PRO A 186 -4.95 23.50 9.01
CA PRO A 186 -4.29 23.70 10.31
C PRO A 186 -3.35 24.88 10.36
N TYR A 187 -2.75 25.26 9.23
CA TYR A 187 -1.74 26.34 9.20
C TYR A 187 -2.29 27.73 8.93
N VAL A 188 -3.54 27.84 8.45
CA VAL A 188 -4.18 29.12 8.11
C VAL A 188 -4.75 29.80 9.35
N VAL A 189 -5.29 29.00 10.25
CA VAL A 189 -5.79 29.45 11.55
C VAL A 189 -5.41 28.40 12.57
N ASP A 190 -5.22 28.84 13.76
CA ASP A 190 -4.84 28.04 14.89
C ASP A 190 -5.94 27.05 15.29
N ALA A 191 -6.24 26.10 14.37
CA ALA A 191 -7.22 25.03 14.60
C ALA A 191 -6.88 24.21 15.87
N TYR A 192 -5.65 24.29 16.32
CA TYR A 192 -5.18 23.61 17.53
C TYR A 192 -5.35 24.45 18.81
N LYS A 193 -5.40 25.80 18.71
CA LYS A 193 -5.33 26.67 19.87
C LYS A 193 -6.57 27.51 20.09
N ASP A 194 -7.34 27.79 19.02
CA ASP A 194 -8.55 28.61 19.09
C ASP A 194 -9.72 27.96 18.37
N PRO A 195 -10.44 27.03 19.05
CA PRO A 195 -11.63 26.39 18.49
C PRO A 195 -12.71 27.36 18.00
N ALA A 196 -12.89 28.51 18.64
CA ALA A 196 -13.89 29.48 18.25
C ALA A 196 -13.54 30.16 16.93
N ALA A 197 -12.28 30.61 16.77
CA ALA A 197 -11.78 31.17 15.53
C ALA A 197 -11.77 30.13 14.40
N ALA A 198 -11.40 28.88 14.68
CA ALA A 198 -11.40 27.80 13.71
C ALA A 198 -12.79 27.58 13.10
N ILE A 199 -13.84 27.64 13.92
CA ILE A 199 -15.24 27.53 13.48
C ILE A 199 -15.68 28.77 12.71
N ALA A 200 -15.43 29.97 13.25
CA ALA A 200 -15.85 31.23 12.64
C ALA A 200 -15.26 31.43 11.25
N ASN A 201 -14.03 30.96 11.03
CA ASN A 201 -13.32 31.06 9.76
C ASN A 201 -13.47 29.83 8.84
N ASN A 202 -14.32 28.86 9.21
CA ASN A 202 -14.52 27.62 8.46
C ASN A 202 -13.20 26.86 8.15
N ASN A 203 -12.34 26.73 9.15
CA ASN A 203 -11.02 26.11 8.99
C ASN A 203 -10.99 24.61 9.37
N VAL A 204 -12.10 24.07 9.89
CA VAL A 204 -12.28 22.68 10.23
C VAL A 204 -13.44 22.10 9.42
N SER A 205 -13.19 20.99 8.74
CA SER A 205 -14.18 20.35 7.86
C SER A 205 -15.11 19.45 8.67
N MET A 206 -16.13 20.05 9.29
CA MET A 206 -17.07 19.37 10.17
C MET A 206 -18.18 18.59 9.44
N THR A 207 -18.28 18.73 8.12
CA THR A 207 -19.27 18.04 7.28
C THR A 207 -18.59 16.93 6.49
N PRO A 208 -18.99 15.65 6.62
CA PRO A 208 -18.51 14.58 5.77
C PRO A 208 -18.84 14.81 4.29
N GLU A 209 -18.03 14.22 3.41
CA GLU A 209 -18.25 14.20 1.97
C GLU A 209 -18.24 12.78 1.44
N ILE A 210 -19.08 12.50 0.44
CA ILE A 210 -19.13 11.19 -0.20
C ILE A 210 -18.84 11.33 -1.69
N PHE A 211 -18.01 10.43 -2.22
CA PHE A 211 -17.57 10.39 -3.61
C PHE A 211 -18.20 9.22 -4.35
N ALA A 212 -18.76 9.52 -5.52
CA ALA A 212 -19.08 8.52 -6.54
C ALA A 212 -18.43 8.93 -7.86
N PRO A 213 -17.89 7.99 -8.67
CA PRO A 213 -17.24 8.33 -9.94
C PRO A 213 -18.12 9.13 -10.89
N GLU A 214 -19.41 8.90 -10.86
CA GLU A 214 -20.39 9.50 -11.76
C GLU A 214 -20.79 10.93 -11.36
N THR A 215 -20.72 11.27 -10.08
CA THR A 215 -21.21 12.56 -9.54
C THR A 215 -20.12 13.39 -8.85
N GLY A 216 -18.94 12.81 -8.61
CA GLY A 216 -17.90 13.46 -7.83
C GLY A 216 -18.23 13.51 -6.33
N TRP A 217 -17.71 14.53 -5.65
CA TRP A 217 -17.90 14.75 -4.22
C TRP A 217 -19.21 15.47 -3.89
N THR A 218 -19.91 14.97 -2.90
CA THR A 218 -21.16 15.55 -2.40
C THR A 218 -21.07 15.72 -0.88
N LEU A 219 -21.42 16.89 -0.36
CA LEU A 219 -21.50 17.15 1.08
C LEU A 219 -22.70 16.42 1.70
N LEU A 220 -22.46 15.73 2.80
CA LEU A 220 -23.52 15.17 3.65
C LEU A 220 -23.95 16.21 4.69
N SER A 221 -24.67 17.24 4.24
CA SER A 221 -25.00 18.45 5.02
C SER A 221 -25.81 18.15 6.30
N GLY A 222 -26.61 17.07 6.30
CA GLY A 222 -27.34 16.61 7.48
C GLY A 222 -26.47 15.93 8.55
N ALA A 223 -25.19 15.65 8.20
CA ALA A 223 -24.22 15.04 9.11
C ALA A 223 -23.14 16.03 9.60
N THR A 224 -23.35 17.33 9.46
CA THR A 224 -22.44 18.34 10.03
C THR A 224 -22.40 18.23 11.53
N SER A 225 -21.19 18.06 12.12
CA SER A 225 -21.06 17.81 13.55
C SER A 225 -19.76 18.37 14.14
N ARG A 226 -19.90 19.38 15.02
CA ARG A 226 -18.79 19.85 15.86
C ARG A 226 -18.33 18.74 16.83
N THR A 227 -19.28 17.99 17.39
CA THR A 227 -18.98 16.95 18.38
C THR A 227 -18.15 15.83 17.79
N ALA A 228 -18.36 15.43 16.53
CA ALA A 228 -17.64 14.37 15.87
C ALA A 228 -16.36 14.85 15.14
N PHE A 229 -16.39 16.04 14.53
CA PHE A 229 -15.34 16.49 13.62
C PHE A 229 -14.87 17.91 13.91
N GLY A 230 -15.23 18.49 15.04
CA GLY A 230 -14.87 19.86 15.39
C GLY A 230 -13.44 20.00 15.93
N PRO A 231 -13.04 21.24 16.21
CA PRO A 231 -11.69 21.56 16.70
C PRO A 231 -11.45 21.15 18.16
N ASP A 232 -12.49 20.87 18.93
CA ASP A 232 -12.37 20.47 20.33
C ASP A 232 -11.60 19.13 20.41
N ASP A 233 -10.51 19.08 21.18
CA ASP A 233 -9.60 17.93 21.29
C ASP A 233 -9.07 17.44 19.92
N ASN A 234 -9.05 18.29 18.90
CA ASN A 234 -8.69 17.95 17.51
C ASN A 234 -9.47 16.76 16.93
N ARG A 235 -10.79 16.68 17.17
CA ARG A 235 -11.65 15.59 16.69
C ARG A 235 -11.70 15.47 15.17
N TRP A 236 -11.27 16.50 14.45
CA TRP A 236 -11.11 16.50 13.00
C TRP A 236 -9.91 15.69 12.51
N TRP A 237 -8.93 15.37 13.39
CA TRP A 237 -7.68 14.73 13.03
C TRP A 237 -7.84 13.22 12.92
N TYR A 238 -7.78 12.69 11.71
CA TYR A 238 -7.87 11.27 11.38
C TYR A 238 -8.90 10.50 12.24
N PRO A 239 -10.20 10.82 12.17
CA PRO A 239 -11.22 10.06 12.85
C PRO A 239 -11.12 8.58 12.47
N HIS A 240 -11.04 7.67 13.41
CA HIS A 240 -11.09 6.24 13.13
C HIS A 240 -12.52 5.84 12.79
N ALA A 241 -12.73 5.15 11.65
CA ALA A 241 -14.08 4.83 11.21
C ALA A 241 -14.17 3.46 10.53
N TRP A 242 -15.30 2.80 10.70
CA TRP A 242 -15.60 1.49 10.10
C TRP A 242 -17.07 1.39 9.74
N VAL A 243 -17.36 0.61 8.68
CA VAL A 243 -18.73 0.17 8.43
C VAL A 243 -19.11 -0.87 9.48
N ALA A 244 -20.15 -0.60 10.23
CA ALA A 244 -20.73 -1.49 11.22
C ALA A 244 -21.55 -2.61 10.54
N PRO A 245 -21.80 -3.76 11.21
CA PRO A 245 -22.69 -4.80 10.67
C PRO A 245 -24.11 -4.31 10.36
N SER A 246 -24.58 -3.24 11.01
CA SER A 246 -25.83 -2.56 10.70
C SER A 246 -25.86 -1.85 9.35
N GLY A 247 -24.69 -1.54 8.78
CA GLY A 247 -24.54 -0.75 7.55
C GLY A 247 -24.25 0.74 7.78
N SER A 248 -24.45 1.26 8.99
CA SER A 248 -24.01 2.61 9.35
C SER A 248 -22.47 2.66 9.51
N VAL A 249 -21.90 3.84 9.44
CA VAL A 249 -20.50 4.06 9.78
C VAL A 249 -20.39 4.38 11.26
N PHE A 250 -19.62 3.59 11.99
CA PHE A 250 -19.23 3.87 13.37
C PHE A 250 -17.87 4.54 13.38
N GLY A 251 -17.67 5.54 14.26
CA GLY A 251 -16.39 6.19 14.37
C GLY A 251 -16.02 6.64 15.78
N ILE A 252 -14.71 6.89 15.91
CA ILE A 252 -14.05 7.40 17.11
C ILE A 252 -13.26 8.64 16.71
N SER A 253 -13.58 9.77 17.32
CA SER A 253 -12.86 11.03 17.17
C SER A 253 -12.32 11.48 18.52
N ALA A 254 -11.01 11.45 18.71
CA ALA A 254 -10.39 11.64 20.02
C ALA A 254 -11.01 10.71 21.08
N ASN A 255 -11.89 11.21 21.92
CA ASN A 255 -12.61 10.42 22.95
C ASN A 255 -14.12 10.31 22.69
N ARG A 256 -14.62 10.76 21.52
CA ARG A 256 -16.04 10.73 21.16
C ARG A 256 -16.36 9.55 20.26
N LEU A 257 -17.49 8.89 20.57
CA LEU A 257 -18.08 7.86 19.73
C LEU A 257 -19.27 8.44 18.97
N TRP A 258 -19.40 8.07 17.70
CA TRP A 258 -20.48 8.52 16.85
C TRP A 258 -20.89 7.45 15.83
N SER A 259 -22.09 7.60 15.27
CA SER A 259 -22.61 6.76 14.19
C SER A 259 -23.15 7.66 13.07
N LEU A 260 -22.83 7.34 11.82
CA LEU A 260 -23.21 8.10 10.63
C LEU A 260 -24.00 7.20 9.68
N ASP A 261 -25.21 7.62 9.32
CA ASP A 261 -25.92 7.10 8.15
C ASP A 261 -25.56 7.97 6.93
N VAL A 262 -25.12 7.35 5.85
CA VAL A 262 -24.69 8.03 4.62
C VAL A 262 -25.82 8.19 3.59
N ALA A 263 -27.03 7.76 3.90
CA ALA A 263 -28.19 7.90 3.01
C ALA A 263 -28.65 9.36 2.90
N GLY A 264 -29.11 9.75 1.71
CA GLY A 264 -29.58 11.11 1.43
C GLY A 264 -28.51 12.17 1.75
N ASN A 265 -28.87 13.15 2.59
CA ASN A 265 -27.95 14.22 3.02
C ASN A 265 -27.09 13.83 4.23
N GLY A 266 -27.13 12.55 4.63
CA GLY A 266 -26.46 12.03 5.82
C GLY A 266 -27.18 12.38 7.13
N ALA A 267 -26.96 11.54 8.15
CA ALA A 267 -27.41 11.82 9.51
C ALA A 267 -26.38 11.27 10.50
N ILE A 268 -25.96 12.10 11.45
CA ILE A 268 -24.97 11.70 12.45
C ILE A 268 -25.60 11.67 13.85
N ARG A 269 -25.27 10.66 14.62
CA ARG A 269 -25.68 10.49 16.01
C ARG A 269 -24.46 10.45 16.92
N ASP A 270 -24.44 11.31 17.94
CA ASP A 270 -23.48 11.25 19.02
C ASP A 270 -23.79 10.05 19.93
N LEU A 271 -22.81 9.22 20.19
CA LEU A 271 -22.90 8.03 21.04
C LEU A 271 -22.21 8.25 22.40
N GLY A 272 -21.76 9.47 22.67
CA GLY A 272 -21.11 9.86 23.92
C GLY A 272 -19.59 9.74 23.91
N THR A 273 -18.99 9.94 25.07
CA THR A 273 -17.56 9.76 25.34
C THR A 273 -17.32 8.40 25.99
N PHE A 274 -16.20 7.75 25.64
CA PHE A 274 -15.86 6.46 26.27
C PHE A 274 -14.71 6.56 27.29
N LYS A 275 -13.91 7.63 27.24
CA LYS A 275 -12.78 7.91 28.14
C LYS A 275 -12.68 9.40 28.47
N GLY A 276 -11.77 9.76 29.37
CA GLY A 276 -11.44 11.16 29.63
C GLY A 276 -10.84 11.87 28.42
N ALA A 277 -10.68 13.19 28.47
CA ALA A 277 -10.10 13.96 27.39
C ALA A 277 -8.61 13.60 27.15
N PRO A 278 -8.11 13.67 25.91
CA PRO A 278 -6.70 13.46 25.60
C PRO A 278 -5.81 14.48 26.33
N GLY A 279 -4.59 14.07 26.67
CA GLY A 279 -3.57 14.99 27.23
C GLY A 279 -3.84 15.49 28.65
N ASN A 280 -4.90 15.10 29.33
CA ASN A 280 -5.26 15.61 30.66
C ASN A 280 -4.51 14.98 31.83
N GLY A 281 -3.53 14.13 31.59
CA GLY A 281 -2.45 13.79 32.53
C GLY A 281 -2.76 12.80 33.66
N SER A 282 -3.98 12.64 34.15
CA SER A 282 -4.19 11.91 35.39
C SER A 282 -4.31 10.38 35.25
N THR A 283 -4.72 9.85 34.10
CA THR A 283 -4.93 8.40 33.89
C THR A 283 -4.50 7.89 32.51
N THR A 284 -3.75 8.66 31.73
CA THR A 284 -3.27 8.27 30.40
C THR A 284 -4.29 7.45 29.58
N PRO A 285 -5.46 8.02 29.25
CA PRO A 285 -6.50 7.28 28.53
C PRO A 285 -6.06 6.91 27.10
N ASN A 286 -6.54 5.78 26.57
CA ASN A 286 -6.23 5.35 25.21
C ASN A 286 -7.09 6.04 24.17
N VAL A 287 -6.96 7.33 24.05
CA VAL A 287 -7.74 8.23 23.18
C VAL A 287 -6.83 9.17 22.40
N GLY A 288 -7.43 10.00 21.55
CA GLY A 288 -6.75 11.02 20.75
C GLY A 288 -6.23 10.51 19.42
N ALA A 289 -5.80 11.45 18.60
CA ALA A 289 -5.31 11.20 17.23
C ALA A 289 -4.04 10.33 17.18
N THR A 290 -3.35 10.19 18.29
CA THR A 290 -2.10 9.40 18.42
C THR A 290 -2.34 7.94 18.84
N SER A 291 -3.60 7.54 19.07
CA SER A 291 -3.98 6.14 19.34
C SER A 291 -4.06 5.32 18.06
N THR A 292 -4.13 3.99 18.21
CA THR A 292 -4.38 3.08 17.09
C THR A 292 -5.56 2.18 17.38
N ALA A 293 -6.29 1.76 16.34
CA ALA A 293 -7.44 0.88 16.49
C ALA A 293 -7.65 -0.02 15.27
N VAL A 294 -8.24 -1.20 15.49
CA VAL A 294 -8.53 -2.16 14.42
C VAL A 294 -9.81 -2.94 14.70
N MET A 295 -10.61 -3.21 13.66
CA MET A 295 -11.76 -4.12 13.76
C MET A 295 -11.28 -5.57 13.62
N TYR A 296 -11.09 -6.26 14.74
CA TYR A 296 -10.55 -7.63 14.81
C TYR A 296 -11.60 -8.73 14.62
N ALA A 297 -12.87 -8.38 14.63
CA ALA A 297 -14.00 -9.26 14.29
C ALA A 297 -15.18 -8.37 13.88
N PRO A 298 -16.23 -8.90 13.21
CA PRO A 298 -17.39 -8.10 12.82
C PRO A 298 -18.00 -7.34 14.00
N GLY A 299 -17.97 -6.01 13.90
CA GLY A 299 -18.48 -5.11 14.93
C GLY A 299 -17.69 -5.10 16.26
N LYS A 300 -16.46 -5.66 16.29
CA LYS A 300 -15.59 -5.62 17.48
C LYS A 300 -14.28 -4.93 17.18
N ILE A 301 -14.02 -3.84 17.87
CA ILE A 301 -12.87 -2.97 17.68
C ILE A 301 -11.98 -3.04 18.92
N LEU A 302 -10.67 -3.15 18.71
CA LEU A 302 -9.67 -2.95 19.75
C LEU A 302 -9.04 -1.57 19.54
N GLN A 303 -9.11 -0.70 20.54
CA GLN A 303 -8.43 0.60 20.58
C GLN A 303 -7.36 0.58 21.65
N VAL A 304 -6.14 1.03 21.30
CA VAL A 304 -4.97 0.98 22.19
C VAL A 304 -4.10 2.21 22.09
N GLY A 305 -3.39 2.52 23.17
CA GLY A 305 -2.36 3.55 23.19
C GLY A 305 -2.89 4.98 23.01
N GLY A 306 -2.05 5.90 22.59
CA GLY A 306 -2.43 7.29 22.38
C GLY A 306 -2.27 8.17 23.63
N ASN A 307 -3.19 9.10 23.83
CA ASN A 307 -3.27 10.17 24.81
C ASN A 307 -2.74 11.53 24.32
N GLY A 308 -2.39 11.66 23.05
CA GLY A 308 -2.02 12.95 22.45
C GLY A 308 -3.09 13.45 21.50
N VAL A 309 -3.31 14.76 21.46
CA VAL A 309 -4.21 15.43 20.51
C VAL A 309 -3.50 15.92 19.24
N ALA A 310 -2.17 15.96 19.27
CA ALA A 310 -1.33 16.44 18.17
C ALA A 310 0.03 15.74 18.17
N ASN A 311 0.77 15.91 17.08
CA ASN A 311 2.16 15.45 16.99
C ASN A 311 3.06 16.20 17.97
N GLN A 312 4.07 15.52 18.50
CA GLN A 312 5.09 16.07 19.42
C GLN A 312 4.53 16.73 20.70
N GLN A 313 3.27 16.50 21.02
CA GLN A 313 2.70 17.00 22.26
C GLN A 313 3.39 16.33 23.45
N PRO A 314 3.89 17.11 24.45
CA PRO A 314 4.64 16.56 25.59
C PRO A 314 3.71 15.89 26.62
N THR A 315 3.13 14.75 26.22
CA THR A 315 2.21 13.97 27.04
C THR A 315 2.72 12.54 27.20
N ALA A 316 2.43 11.94 28.35
CA ALA A 316 2.67 10.53 28.59
C ALA A 316 1.70 9.69 27.75
N SER A 317 2.22 8.64 27.16
CA SER A 317 1.44 7.71 26.34
C SER A 317 0.65 6.74 27.20
N SER A 318 -0.49 6.26 26.66
CA SER A 318 -1.30 5.24 27.28
C SER A 318 -0.79 3.83 26.94
N ASN A 319 -0.92 2.90 27.89
CA ASN A 319 -0.85 1.46 27.63
C ASN A 319 -2.21 0.77 27.71
N GLN A 320 -3.28 1.54 27.94
CA GLN A 320 -4.63 0.98 28.01
C GLN A 320 -5.06 0.35 26.70
N ALA A 321 -5.90 -0.66 26.80
CA ALA A 321 -6.53 -1.35 25.69
C ALA A 321 -8.02 -1.55 25.98
N THR A 322 -8.86 -1.18 25.03
CA THR A 322 -10.31 -1.17 25.17
C THR A 322 -10.94 -1.92 24.00
N VAL A 323 -11.81 -2.85 24.30
CA VAL A 323 -12.71 -3.51 23.33
C VAL A 323 -13.99 -2.72 23.25
N ILE A 324 -14.36 -2.32 22.04
CA ILE A 324 -15.61 -1.63 21.73
C ILE A 324 -16.44 -2.58 20.85
N ASP A 325 -17.58 -3.02 21.35
CA ASP A 325 -18.55 -3.87 20.64
C ASP A 325 -19.71 -3.02 20.14
N ILE A 326 -19.86 -2.93 18.81
CA ILE A 326 -20.86 -2.10 18.14
C ILE A 326 -21.98 -2.94 17.50
N ASN A 327 -22.15 -4.19 17.92
CA ASN A 327 -23.22 -5.06 17.41
C ASN A 327 -24.60 -4.76 18.04
N GLY A 328 -24.63 -4.04 19.16
CA GLY A 328 -25.87 -3.60 19.81
C GLY A 328 -26.37 -2.24 19.31
N THR A 329 -27.49 -1.77 19.86
CA THR A 329 -28.06 -0.43 19.59
C THR A 329 -27.22 0.70 20.17
N GLN A 330 -26.43 0.42 21.18
CA GLN A 330 -25.40 1.27 21.79
C GLN A 330 -24.07 0.51 21.84
N PRO A 331 -22.93 1.20 21.68
CA PRO A 331 -21.63 0.57 21.86
C PRO A 331 -21.44 0.06 23.30
N SER A 332 -20.94 -1.16 23.43
CA SER A 332 -20.44 -1.67 24.70
C SER A 332 -18.93 -1.44 24.77
N VAL A 333 -18.47 -0.75 25.79
CA VAL A 333 -17.07 -0.36 25.97
C VAL A 333 -16.52 -1.08 27.19
N ARG A 334 -15.46 -1.87 27.01
CA ARG A 334 -14.85 -2.65 28.09
C ARG A 334 -13.33 -2.68 27.94
N ASP A 335 -12.64 -2.35 29.02
CA ASP A 335 -11.18 -2.50 29.05
C ASP A 335 -10.77 -3.98 29.05
N THR A 336 -9.67 -4.27 28.41
CA THR A 336 -8.96 -5.54 28.42
C THR A 336 -7.59 -5.35 29.08
N ALA A 337 -6.78 -6.40 29.20
CA ALA A 337 -5.46 -6.22 29.79
C ALA A 337 -4.67 -5.12 29.07
N PRO A 338 -3.97 -4.25 29.80
CA PRO A 338 -3.14 -3.21 29.18
C PRO A 338 -1.92 -3.82 28.49
N MET A 339 -1.37 -3.08 27.50
CA MET A 339 -0.06 -3.39 26.92
C MET A 339 1.05 -3.29 27.99
N THR A 340 2.15 -3.97 27.76
CA THR A 340 3.37 -3.83 28.58
C THR A 340 3.98 -2.44 28.45
N TYR A 341 3.97 -1.89 27.23
CA TYR A 341 4.58 -0.59 26.92
C TYR A 341 3.52 0.43 26.55
N PRO A 342 3.49 1.61 27.23
CA PRO A 342 2.71 2.75 26.78
C PRO A 342 3.19 3.18 25.37
N ARG A 343 2.26 3.60 24.50
CA ARG A 343 2.59 3.96 23.11
C ARG A 343 1.70 5.08 22.58
N GLN A 344 2.31 6.09 21.98
CA GLN A 344 1.69 6.98 21.00
C GLN A 344 2.29 6.68 19.64
N TRP A 345 1.55 6.91 18.53
CA TRP A 345 2.00 6.69 17.16
C TRP A 345 2.40 5.24 16.86
N ALA A 346 1.83 4.29 17.58
CA ALA A 346 1.92 2.88 17.23
C ALA A 346 0.96 2.52 16.10
N SER A 347 1.20 1.41 15.43
CA SER A 347 0.29 0.86 14.43
C SER A 347 -0.22 -0.52 14.86
N SER A 348 -1.50 -0.80 14.62
CA SER A 348 -2.14 -2.08 14.91
C SER A 348 -2.57 -2.81 13.63
N ILE A 349 -2.37 -4.13 13.61
CA ILE A 349 -2.68 -5.02 12.48
C ILE A 349 -3.38 -6.27 12.99
N VAL A 350 -4.51 -6.66 12.38
CA VAL A 350 -5.08 -7.99 12.62
C VAL A 350 -4.41 -9.03 11.72
N THR A 351 -4.07 -10.18 12.30
CA THR A 351 -3.32 -11.25 11.65
C THR A 351 -4.22 -12.43 11.27
N PRO A 352 -3.78 -13.36 10.39
CA PRO A 352 -4.60 -14.50 9.95
C PRO A 352 -5.12 -15.39 11.06
N ASP A 353 -4.43 -15.49 12.20
CA ASP A 353 -4.86 -16.23 13.38
C ASP A 353 -5.92 -15.48 14.22
N GLY A 354 -6.29 -14.25 13.83
CA GLY A 354 -7.28 -13.40 14.49
C GLY A 354 -6.74 -12.60 15.67
N LYS A 355 -5.42 -12.61 15.90
CA LYS A 355 -4.78 -11.77 16.91
C LYS A 355 -4.49 -10.38 16.37
N VAL A 356 -4.16 -9.47 17.26
CA VAL A 356 -3.75 -8.10 16.91
C VAL A 356 -2.30 -7.88 17.29
N VAL A 357 -1.49 -7.48 16.31
CA VAL A 357 -0.09 -7.09 16.52
C VAL A 357 -0.02 -5.57 16.59
N VAL A 358 0.70 -5.04 17.59
CA VAL A 358 0.98 -3.61 17.73
C VAL A 358 2.49 -3.40 17.68
N THR A 359 2.93 -2.47 16.83
CA THR A 359 4.35 -2.16 16.60
C THR A 359 4.64 -0.68 16.73
N GLY A 360 5.88 -0.32 17.01
CA GLY A 360 6.35 1.06 17.07
C GLY A 360 5.80 1.86 18.22
N GLY A 361 5.87 3.18 18.09
CA GLY A 361 5.41 4.16 19.06
C GLY A 361 6.45 4.56 20.12
N SER A 362 6.07 5.49 20.95
CA SER A 362 6.86 6.09 22.02
C SER A 362 6.08 6.16 23.32
N LYS A 363 6.76 6.02 24.46
CA LYS A 363 6.16 6.12 25.80
C LYS A 363 5.79 7.56 26.18
N PHE A 364 6.36 8.53 25.49
CA PHE A 364 6.13 9.93 25.74
C PHE A 364 6.30 10.72 24.43
N ALA A 365 5.29 11.51 24.07
CA ALA A 365 5.30 12.30 22.83
C ALA A 365 5.64 11.46 21.57
N ASP A 366 6.45 11.99 20.65
CA ASP A 366 7.08 11.28 19.55
C ASP A 366 8.60 11.34 19.74
N ASP A 367 9.12 10.50 20.64
CA ASP A 367 10.52 10.50 21.07
C ASP A 367 11.23 9.20 20.65
N ALA A 368 12.25 9.32 19.81
CA ALA A 368 13.09 8.22 19.34
C ALA A 368 14.23 7.85 20.30
N GLY A 369 14.37 8.56 21.40
CA GLY A 369 15.38 8.31 22.43
C GLY A 369 14.95 7.26 23.45
N THR A 370 14.99 7.63 24.72
CA THR A 370 14.69 6.71 25.85
C THR A 370 13.23 6.28 25.93
N SER A 371 12.35 7.02 25.28
CA SER A 371 10.91 6.72 25.22
C SER A 371 10.54 5.78 24.07
N ALA A 372 11.41 5.54 23.10
CA ALA A 372 11.16 4.68 21.95
C ALA A 372 10.76 3.26 22.36
N VAL A 373 9.78 2.69 21.67
CA VAL A 373 9.30 1.31 21.90
C VAL A 373 9.60 0.46 20.70
N TYR A 374 10.53 -0.49 20.85
CA TYR A 374 10.97 -1.40 19.79
C TYR A 374 10.26 -2.77 19.80
N PRO A 375 9.92 -3.38 20.98
CA PRO A 375 9.23 -4.67 20.98
C PRO A 375 7.84 -4.56 20.35
N ALA A 376 7.48 -5.52 19.48
CA ALA A 376 6.09 -5.73 19.12
C ALA A 376 5.32 -6.35 20.29
N GLU A 377 4.00 -6.16 20.33
CA GLU A 377 3.11 -6.84 21.28
C GLU A 377 1.94 -7.47 20.55
N ILE A 378 1.54 -8.67 20.97
CA ILE A 378 0.49 -9.46 20.34
C ILE A 378 -0.65 -9.65 21.33
N TRP A 379 -1.83 -9.13 21.00
CA TRP A 379 -3.05 -9.32 21.78
C TRP A 379 -3.87 -10.50 21.27
N SER A 380 -4.37 -11.32 22.19
CA SER A 380 -5.25 -12.44 21.87
C SER A 380 -6.69 -12.11 22.27
N PRO A 381 -7.65 -12.06 21.34
CA PRO A 381 -9.06 -11.83 21.68
C PRO A 381 -9.67 -12.94 22.52
N ALA A 382 -9.14 -14.17 22.44
CA ALA A 382 -9.62 -15.31 23.22
C ALA A 382 -9.31 -15.17 24.71
N THR A 383 -8.20 -14.53 25.08
CA THR A 383 -7.77 -14.39 26.48
C THR A 383 -7.82 -12.94 26.98
N GLY A 384 -7.91 -11.97 26.08
CA GLY A 384 -7.80 -10.55 26.40
C GLY A 384 -6.41 -10.13 26.91
N ARG A 385 -5.35 -10.93 26.63
CA ARG A 385 -3.98 -10.72 27.15
C ARG A 385 -2.99 -10.42 26.05
N TRP A 386 -1.91 -9.73 26.44
CA TRP A 386 -0.78 -9.38 25.59
C TRP A 386 0.42 -10.31 25.80
N THR A 387 1.17 -10.53 24.73
CA THR A 387 2.47 -11.21 24.73
C THR A 387 3.49 -10.29 24.08
N VAL A 388 4.62 -10.06 24.76
CA VAL A 388 5.73 -9.28 24.20
C VAL A 388 6.47 -10.13 23.17
N ALA A 389 6.55 -9.62 21.95
CA ALA A 389 7.18 -10.25 20.80
C ALA A 389 8.62 -9.71 20.58
N ALA A 390 9.23 -10.07 19.45
CA ALA A 390 10.57 -9.62 19.09
C ALA A 390 10.64 -8.10 18.89
N LYS A 391 11.81 -7.51 19.15
CA LYS A 391 12.06 -6.07 19.02
C LYS A 391 12.55 -5.73 17.61
N ALA A 392 12.02 -4.66 17.02
CA ALA A 392 12.54 -4.04 15.81
C ALA A 392 13.91 -3.38 16.05
N ALA A 393 14.66 -3.13 14.99
CA ALA A 393 15.90 -2.38 15.06
C ALA A 393 15.69 -0.86 14.92
N VAL A 394 14.61 -0.43 14.24
CA VAL A 394 14.34 0.97 13.91
C VAL A 394 13.14 1.48 14.68
N TYR A 395 13.25 2.72 15.21
CA TYR A 395 12.12 3.44 15.79
C TYR A 395 11.08 3.77 14.72
N ARG A 396 9.80 3.49 15.01
CA ARG A 396 8.65 3.81 14.15
C ARG A 396 7.64 4.60 14.97
N GLY A 397 7.61 5.91 14.77
CA GLY A 397 6.68 6.84 15.41
C GLY A 397 5.77 7.52 14.39
N TYR A 398 5.58 8.83 14.53
CA TYR A 398 4.76 9.63 13.63
C TYR A 398 5.17 9.45 12.16
N HIS A 399 4.19 9.33 11.26
CA HIS A 399 4.37 9.03 9.84
C HIS A 399 4.93 7.64 9.53
N SER A 400 4.93 6.69 10.47
CA SER A 400 5.19 5.30 10.15
C SER A 400 3.91 4.57 9.72
N THR A 401 4.08 3.53 8.93
CA THR A 401 2.99 2.68 8.43
C THR A 401 3.31 1.20 8.63
N THR A 402 2.26 0.40 8.76
CA THR A 402 2.37 -1.05 8.95
C THR A 402 1.29 -1.75 8.12
N LEU A 403 1.67 -2.81 7.40
CA LEU A 403 0.79 -3.56 6.49
C LEU A 403 0.94 -5.07 6.70
N LEU A 404 -0.18 -5.81 6.64
CA LEU A 404 -0.16 -7.25 6.46
C LEU A 404 0.16 -7.60 5.00
N LEU A 405 1.17 -8.43 4.79
CA LEU A 405 1.58 -8.93 3.48
C LEU A 405 0.86 -10.25 3.13
N PRO A 406 0.78 -10.61 1.83
CA PRO A 406 0.16 -11.87 1.42
C PRO A 406 0.78 -13.13 2.05
N ASP A 407 2.07 -13.11 2.33
CA ASP A 407 2.76 -14.22 3.02
C ASP A 407 2.42 -14.35 4.51
N GLY A 408 1.67 -13.41 5.07
CA GLY A 408 1.30 -13.34 6.47
C GLY A 408 2.35 -12.65 7.35
N ALA A 409 3.45 -12.14 6.78
CA ALA A 409 4.37 -11.26 7.48
C ALA A 409 3.81 -9.81 7.50
N ILE A 410 4.45 -8.94 8.26
CA ILE A 410 4.00 -7.57 8.48
C ILE A 410 5.12 -6.61 8.09
N LEU A 411 4.91 -5.81 7.05
CA LEU A 411 5.80 -4.72 6.67
C LEU A 411 5.65 -3.56 7.65
N SER A 412 6.76 -2.95 8.05
CA SER A 412 6.82 -1.71 8.82
C SER A 412 7.81 -0.75 8.17
N THR A 413 7.36 0.46 7.79
CA THR A 413 8.16 1.44 7.07
C THR A 413 7.82 2.87 7.46
N GLY A 414 8.59 3.84 6.99
CA GLY A 414 8.37 5.26 7.24
C GLY A 414 8.70 5.70 8.67
N GLY A 415 8.21 6.88 9.01
CA GLY A 415 8.46 7.62 10.24
C GLY A 415 9.34 8.85 10.00
N GLY A 416 8.87 10.03 10.42
CA GLY A 416 9.58 11.30 10.26
C GLY A 416 8.80 12.36 9.47
N VAL A 417 9.44 13.44 9.13
CA VAL A 417 9.03 14.59 8.28
C VAL A 417 7.71 15.25 8.73
N PRO A 418 7.64 15.94 9.89
CA PRO A 418 8.66 16.05 10.88
C PRO A 418 8.67 14.84 11.81
N GLY A 419 9.78 14.64 12.45
CA GLY A 419 9.92 13.62 13.48
C GLY A 419 11.31 13.67 14.08
N PRO A 420 11.55 12.94 15.16
CA PRO A 420 12.87 12.87 15.76
C PRO A 420 13.89 12.18 14.85
N VAL A 421 13.42 11.35 13.90
CA VAL A 421 14.23 10.67 12.89
C VAL A 421 13.44 10.57 11.58
N ASN A 422 14.15 10.57 10.44
CA ASN A 422 13.59 10.35 9.10
C ASN A 422 14.01 8.97 8.61
N ASN A 423 13.07 8.06 8.48
CA ASN A 423 13.32 6.65 8.19
C ASN A 423 13.07 6.33 6.72
N PHE A 424 14.14 6.30 5.91
CA PHE A 424 14.15 5.80 4.53
C PHE A 424 14.48 4.30 4.51
N ASN A 425 13.72 3.53 5.27
CA ASN A 425 13.96 2.11 5.43
C ASN A 425 12.68 1.38 5.86
N ALA A 426 12.72 0.05 5.72
CA ALA A 426 11.68 -0.85 6.15
C ALA A 426 12.26 -2.07 6.89
N GLU A 427 11.42 -2.71 7.67
CA GLU A 427 11.63 -4.01 8.30
C GLU A 427 10.37 -4.86 8.11
N VAL A 428 10.53 -6.16 8.10
CA VAL A 428 9.42 -7.12 8.08
C VAL A 428 9.39 -7.87 9.40
N PHE A 429 8.25 -7.83 10.09
CA PHE A 429 7.98 -8.68 11.24
C PHE A 429 7.38 -10.00 10.77
N TYR A 430 7.97 -11.10 11.18
CA TYR A 430 7.48 -12.45 10.96
C TYR A 430 6.84 -12.95 12.26
N PRO A 431 5.49 -13.01 12.32
CA PRO A 431 4.80 -13.43 13.52
C PRO A 431 5.08 -14.90 13.91
N PRO A 432 4.89 -15.27 15.19
CA PRO A 432 5.19 -16.61 15.70
C PRO A 432 4.54 -17.75 14.91
N TYR A 433 3.35 -17.56 14.34
CA TYR A 433 2.65 -18.60 13.59
C TYR A 433 3.37 -19.03 12.28
N LEU A 434 4.37 -18.27 11.82
CA LEU A 434 5.20 -18.65 10.67
C LEU A 434 6.30 -19.64 11.06
N PHE A 435 6.45 -19.95 12.34
CA PHE A 435 7.51 -20.80 12.86
C PHE A 435 6.94 -21.97 13.68
N GLN A 436 7.74 -23.01 13.81
CA GLN A 436 7.48 -24.13 14.71
C GLN A 436 8.77 -24.50 15.45
N SER A 437 8.63 -25.08 16.65
CA SER A 437 9.76 -25.64 17.37
C SER A 437 10.12 -27.01 16.81
N SER A 438 11.40 -27.24 16.53
CA SER A 438 11.94 -28.50 16.05
C SER A 438 13.35 -28.71 16.64
N GLY A 439 13.54 -29.76 17.41
CA GLY A 439 14.84 -30.07 18.03
C GLY A 439 15.38 -28.93 18.92
N GLY A 440 14.54 -28.22 19.65
CA GLY A 440 14.93 -27.09 20.50
C GLY A 440 15.27 -25.79 19.77
N ARG A 441 14.99 -25.72 18.45
CA ARG A 441 15.19 -24.53 17.61
C ARG A 441 13.89 -24.16 16.94
N SER A 442 13.76 -22.89 16.55
CA SER A 442 12.68 -22.45 15.69
C SER A 442 13.08 -22.66 14.22
N VAL A 443 12.13 -23.17 13.43
CA VAL A 443 12.25 -23.33 11.98
C VAL A 443 10.95 -22.81 11.34
N LEU A 444 10.97 -22.50 10.04
CA LEU A 444 9.74 -22.17 9.33
C LEU A 444 8.72 -23.31 9.42
N ALA A 445 7.49 -22.98 9.72
CA ALA A 445 6.40 -23.95 9.77
C ALA A 445 6.02 -24.40 8.34
N ALA A 446 5.69 -25.68 8.18
CA ALA A 446 5.11 -26.17 6.95
C ALA A 446 3.69 -25.61 6.81
N ARG A 447 3.40 -24.93 5.71
CA ARG A 447 2.14 -24.20 5.47
C ARG A 447 1.19 -25.01 4.59
N PRO A 448 -0.13 -24.91 4.79
CA PRO A 448 -1.08 -25.34 3.77
C PRO A 448 -0.88 -24.47 2.51
N ALA A 449 -0.92 -25.08 1.33
CA ALA A 449 -0.75 -24.36 0.06
C ALA A 449 -2.02 -24.43 -0.77
N ILE A 450 -2.60 -23.27 -1.08
CA ILE A 450 -3.75 -23.13 -1.96
C ILE A 450 -3.28 -23.36 -3.39
N TYR A 451 -3.86 -24.36 -4.09
CA TYR A 451 -3.57 -24.65 -5.49
C TYR A 451 -4.43 -23.81 -6.44
N SER A 452 -5.74 -23.73 -6.16
CA SER A 452 -6.66 -22.94 -6.98
C SER A 452 -7.90 -22.49 -6.22
N LEU A 453 -8.56 -21.48 -6.78
CA LEU A 453 -9.91 -21.05 -6.42
C LEU A 453 -10.83 -21.20 -7.61
N ASN A 454 -12.14 -21.38 -7.36
CA ASN A 454 -13.16 -21.33 -8.44
C ASN A 454 -13.16 -19.97 -9.15
N SER A 455 -12.81 -18.88 -8.47
CA SER A 455 -12.64 -17.55 -9.00
C SER A 455 -11.89 -16.68 -7.99
N ASN A 456 -11.16 -15.67 -8.46
CA ASN A 456 -10.64 -14.60 -7.63
C ASN A 456 -11.64 -13.43 -7.48
N LYS A 457 -12.74 -13.44 -8.22
CA LYS A 457 -13.88 -12.54 -8.07
C LYS A 457 -15.02 -13.32 -7.42
N GLN A 458 -15.47 -12.86 -6.25
CA GLN A 458 -16.46 -13.54 -5.45
C GLN A 458 -17.71 -12.67 -5.24
N ASP A 459 -18.86 -13.31 -5.20
CA ASP A 459 -20.14 -12.67 -4.88
C ASP A 459 -20.50 -12.87 -3.40
N TYR A 460 -21.33 -11.98 -2.85
CA TYR A 460 -21.83 -12.10 -1.47
C TYR A 460 -22.70 -13.33 -1.29
N GLY A 461 -22.50 -14.05 -0.19
CA GLY A 461 -23.25 -15.26 0.14
C GLY A 461 -22.97 -16.46 -0.77
N ALA A 462 -22.05 -16.34 -1.73
CA ALA A 462 -21.68 -17.41 -2.66
C ALA A 462 -20.70 -18.42 -2.06
N GLY A 463 -20.58 -19.58 -2.69
CA GLY A 463 -19.59 -20.60 -2.36
C GLY A 463 -18.22 -20.24 -2.93
N ILE A 464 -17.19 -20.27 -2.10
CA ILE A 464 -15.78 -20.17 -2.51
C ILE A 464 -15.21 -21.58 -2.48
N THR A 465 -14.91 -22.15 -3.65
CA THR A 465 -14.22 -23.43 -3.74
C THR A 465 -12.72 -23.20 -3.74
N ILE A 466 -12.03 -23.74 -2.74
CA ILE A 466 -10.58 -23.63 -2.56
C ILE A 466 -10.01 -25.04 -2.68
N ARG A 467 -9.00 -25.23 -3.53
CA ARG A 467 -8.29 -26.51 -3.65
C ARG A 467 -6.88 -26.36 -3.07
N LEU A 468 -6.50 -27.28 -2.22
CA LEU A 468 -5.12 -27.36 -1.67
C LEU A 468 -4.27 -28.29 -2.52
N THR A 469 -2.94 -28.07 -2.51
CA THR A 469 -1.98 -28.99 -3.15
C THR A 469 -1.96 -30.36 -2.49
N ARG A 470 -2.29 -30.43 -1.20
CA ARG A 470 -2.41 -31.67 -0.39
C ARG A 470 -3.48 -31.48 0.69
N SER A 471 -4.07 -32.57 1.14
CA SER A 471 -5.01 -32.53 2.27
C SER A 471 -4.34 -32.01 3.54
N ALA A 472 -5.06 -31.23 4.31
CA ALA A 472 -4.64 -30.70 5.59
C ALA A 472 -5.81 -30.66 6.57
N SER A 473 -5.53 -30.85 7.85
CA SER A 473 -6.50 -30.59 8.91
C SER A 473 -6.57 -29.09 9.14
N LEU A 474 -7.75 -28.49 8.99
CA LEU A 474 -7.94 -27.04 8.99
C LEU A 474 -8.68 -26.57 10.23
N SER A 475 -8.34 -25.39 10.70
CA SER A 475 -9.02 -24.69 11.80
C SER A 475 -9.89 -23.53 11.34
N LYS A 476 -9.46 -22.80 10.29
CA LYS A 476 -10.16 -21.58 9.83
C LYS A 476 -9.99 -21.36 8.32
N VAL A 477 -10.97 -20.68 7.74
CA VAL A 477 -10.85 -19.96 6.47
C VAL A 477 -11.19 -18.51 6.79
N VAL A 478 -10.31 -17.57 6.44
CA VAL A 478 -10.47 -16.17 6.83
C VAL A 478 -10.29 -15.22 5.65
N LEU A 479 -11.02 -14.11 5.70
CA LEU A 479 -10.79 -12.93 4.84
C LEU A 479 -10.29 -11.77 5.69
N ILE A 480 -9.24 -11.10 5.21
CA ILE A 480 -8.73 -9.87 5.81
C ILE A 480 -8.72 -8.78 4.75
N GLY A 481 -9.37 -7.65 5.01
CA GLY A 481 -9.40 -6.51 4.08
C GLY A 481 -7.98 -6.07 3.70
N ALA A 482 -7.74 -5.82 2.41
CA ALA A 482 -6.47 -5.27 1.95
C ALA A 482 -6.20 -3.93 2.63
N SER A 483 -4.99 -3.76 3.13
CA SER A 483 -4.62 -2.64 3.99
C SER A 483 -4.48 -1.33 3.24
N SER A 484 -4.96 -0.22 3.84
CA SER A 484 -4.60 1.15 3.51
C SER A 484 -4.32 1.88 4.83
N SER A 485 -3.06 2.20 5.09
CA SER A 485 -2.57 2.65 6.38
C SER A 485 -1.90 4.02 6.28
N THR A 486 -2.20 4.88 7.23
CA THR A 486 -1.51 6.15 7.49
C THR A 486 -1.74 6.58 8.93
N HIS A 487 -0.81 7.30 9.54
CA HIS A 487 -0.98 7.94 10.86
C HIS A 487 -1.62 7.03 11.91
N SER A 488 -1.02 5.86 12.15
CA SER A 488 -1.46 4.86 13.15
C SER A 488 -2.81 4.20 12.88
N PHE A 489 -3.42 4.42 11.72
CA PHE A 489 -4.72 3.86 11.39
C PHE A 489 -4.73 3.14 10.04
N ASN A 490 -5.22 1.88 10.03
CA ASN A 490 -5.49 1.10 8.84
C ASN A 490 -7.00 1.13 8.56
N SER A 491 -7.40 1.98 7.62
CA SER A 491 -8.81 2.33 7.41
C SER A 491 -9.63 1.24 6.70
N THR A 492 -8.98 0.30 6.02
CA THR A 492 -9.65 -0.73 5.20
C THR A 492 -9.58 -2.12 5.82
N GLN A 493 -8.72 -2.34 6.81
CA GLN A 493 -8.54 -3.65 7.41
C GLN A 493 -9.73 -4.07 8.28
N ARG A 494 -10.16 -5.32 8.09
CA ARG A 494 -11.14 -6.04 8.92
C ARG A 494 -10.91 -7.52 8.81
N TYR A 495 -11.31 -8.28 9.82
CA TYR A 495 -11.12 -9.72 9.92
C TYR A 495 -12.49 -10.44 9.90
N LEU A 496 -12.61 -11.46 9.05
CA LEU A 496 -13.84 -12.23 8.86
C LEU A 496 -13.49 -13.72 8.83
N GLU A 497 -14.04 -14.51 9.74
CA GLU A 497 -14.01 -15.98 9.65
C GLU A 497 -15.16 -16.46 8.78
N LEU A 498 -14.87 -17.35 7.83
CA LEU A 498 -15.85 -17.91 6.91
C LEU A 498 -16.27 -19.29 7.38
N PRO A 499 -17.58 -19.62 7.37
CA PRO A 499 -18.04 -21.00 7.49
C PRO A 499 -17.49 -21.85 6.33
N PHE A 500 -17.04 -23.07 6.61
CA PHE A 500 -16.49 -23.94 5.59
C PHE A 500 -16.70 -25.43 5.86
N THR A 501 -16.59 -26.24 4.82
CA THR A 501 -16.53 -27.72 4.88
C THR A 501 -15.31 -28.18 4.12
N VAL A 502 -14.80 -29.38 4.41
CA VAL A 502 -13.62 -29.97 3.79
C VAL A 502 -13.94 -31.36 3.27
N SER A 503 -13.54 -31.66 2.04
CA SER A 503 -13.57 -32.99 1.43
C SER A 503 -12.26 -33.24 0.68
N GLY A 504 -11.39 -34.07 1.24
CA GLY A 504 -10.04 -34.32 0.70
C GLY A 504 -9.20 -33.05 0.63
N THR A 505 -8.84 -32.60 -0.55
CA THR A 505 -8.10 -31.35 -0.80
C THR A 505 -9.02 -30.18 -1.12
N THR A 506 -10.33 -30.40 -1.20
CA THR A 506 -11.31 -29.37 -1.56
C THR A 506 -11.96 -28.80 -0.30
N ILE A 507 -11.96 -27.48 -0.20
CA ILE A 507 -12.64 -26.69 0.81
C ILE A 507 -13.76 -25.93 0.13
N THR A 508 -14.95 -25.97 0.71
CA THR A 508 -16.05 -25.10 0.31
C THR A 508 -16.33 -24.13 1.46
N ALA A 509 -15.93 -22.89 1.28
CA ALA A 509 -16.21 -21.81 2.20
C ALA A 509 -17.39 -20.96 1.70
N ARG A 510 -18.05 -20.23 2.58
CA ARG A 510 -19.12 -19.31 2.21
C ARG A 510 -18.65 -17.88 2.39
N SER A 511 -18.76 -17.09 1.33
CA SER A 511 -18.42 -15.66 1.37
C SER A 511 -19.33 -14.88 2.34
N PRO A 512 -18.92 -13.69 2.81
CA PRO A 512 -19.75 -12.84 3.65
C PRO A 512 -21.13 -12.59 3.03
N SER A 513 -22.18 -12.58 3.85
CA SER A 513 -23.56 -12.48 3.37
C SER A 513 -23.98 -11.09 2.93
N SER A 514 -23.23 -10.04 3.32
CA SER A 514 -23.62 -8.66 3.01
C SER A 514 -22.43 -7.73 2.86
N ARG A 515 -22.67 -6.63 2.14
CA ARG A 515 -21.74 -5.51 1.99
C ARG A 515 -21.46 -4.77 3.30
N ASN A 516 -22.33 -4.89 4.29
CA ASN A 516 -22.11 -4.30 5.61
C ASN A 516 -21.01 -5.04 6.37
N LEU A 517 -20.99 -6.37 6.31
CA LEU A 517 -19.95 -7.18 6.92
C LEU A 517 -18.61 -7.01 6.19
N ALA A 518 -18.65 -6.94 4.86
CA ALA A 518 -17.49 -6.79 4.00
C ALA A 518 -17.80 -5.76 2.90
N PRO A 519 -17.49 -4.47 3.08
CA PRO A 519 -17.64 -3.47 2.02
C PRO A 519 -16.97 -3.92 0.73
N PRO A 520 -17.50 -3.51 -0.45
CA PRO A 520 -16.90 -3.87 -1.73
C PRO A 520 -15.41 -3.49 -1.77
N GLY A 521 -14.57 -4.44 -2.14
CA GLY A 521 -13.12 -4.24 -2.12
C GLY A 521 -12.33 -5.52 -2.29
N TYR A 522 -11.09 -5.50 -1.81
CA TYR A 522 -10.11 -6.56 -1.97
C TYR A 522 -9.74 -7.14 -0.61
N TYR A 523 -9.60 -8.45 -0.59
CA TYR A 523 -9.40 -9.22 0.63
C TYR A 523 -8.32 -10.28 0.44
N LEU A 524 -7.49 -10.47 1.43
CA LEU A 524 -6.59 -11.61 1.54
C LEU A 524 -7.38 -12.81 2.08
N LEU A 525 -7.47 -13.86 1.30
CA LEU A 525 -8.05 -15.15 1.68
C LEU A 525 -6.93 -16.05 2.22
N TYR A 526 -7.05 -16.47 3.47
CA TYR A 526 -6.15 -17.44 4.09
C TYR A 526 -6.90 -18.71 4.50
N VAL A 527 -6.18 -19.83 4.46
CA VAL A 527 -6.58 -21.09 5.05
C VAL A 527 -5.61 -21.38 6.20
N MET A 528 -6.14 -21.65 7.40
CA MET A 528 -5.33 -21.96 8.58
C MET A 528 -5.37 -23.47 8.84
N ASP A 529 -4.23 -24.07 9.09
CA ASP A 529 -4.20 -25.47 9.57
C ASP A 529 -4.59 -25.61 11.05
N ALA A 530 -4.72 -26.84 11.54
CA ALA A 530 -5.06 -27.13 12.92
C ALA A 530 -3.98 -26.69 13.93
N LYS A 531 -2.77 -26.39 13.48
CA LYS A 531 -1.67 -25.87 14.31
C LYS A 531 -1.64 -24.35 14.35
N GLY A 532 -2.54 -23.67 13.61
CA GLY A 532 -2.59 -22.22 13.51
C GLY A 532 -1.61 -21.61 12.50
N VAL A 533 -1.10 -22.43 11.58
CA VAL A 533 -0.21 -21.94 10.51
C VAL A 533 -1.04 -21.53 9.30
N PRO A 534 -0.93 -20.26 8.81
CA PRO A 534 -1.68 -19.80 7.65
C PRO A 534 -1.08 -20.28 6.33
N SER A 535 -1.91 -20.48 5.31
CA SER A 535 -1.45 -20.49 3.92
C SER A 535 -0.82 -19.14 3.54
N ARG A 536 -0.18 -19.05 2.37
CA ARG A 536 -0.04 -17.75 1.71
C ARG A 536 -1.44 -17.21 1.39
N GLY A 537 -1.67 -15.90 1.61
CA GLY A 537 -2.93 -15.24 1.32
C GLY A 537 -3.11 -15.04 -0.18
N VAL A 538 -4.31 -15.31 -0.66
CA VAL A 538 -4.71 -15.06 -2.05
C VAL A 538 -5.61 -13.85 -2.08
N LEU A 539 -5.27 -12.86 -2.91
CA LEU A 539 -6.12 -11.68 -3.10
C LEU A 539 -7.35 -12.05 -3.93
N ILE A 540 -8.50 -11.76 -3.36
CA ILE A 540 -9.80 -11.89 -4.03
C ILE A 540 -10.52 -10.55 -4.01
N SER A 541 -11.36 -10.29 -5.01
CA SER A 541 -12.33 -9.20 -4.96
C SER A 541 -13.67 -9.72 -4.43
N LEU A 542 -14.34 -8.89 -3.64
CA LEU A 542 -15.69 -9.16 -3.14
C LEU A 542 -16.59 -7.97 -3.46
N GLY A 543 -17.61 -8.21 -4.30
CA GLY A 543 -18.51 -7.14 -4.74
C GLY A 543 -17.85 -6.00 -5.51
N SER A 544 -16.64 -6.20 -5.98
CA SER A 544 -15.85 -5.24 -6.75
C SER A 544 -15.45 -5.84 -8.09
N GLU A 545 -15.05 -4.99 -9.01
CA GLU A 545 -14.44 -5.44 -10.24
C GLU A 545 -13.02 -5.92 -9.93
N TRP A 546 -12.69 -7.11 -10.41
CA TRP A 546 -11.32 -7.59 -10.36
C TRP A 546 -10.53 -6.87 -11.44
N THR A 547 -9.53 -6.10 -11.04
CA THR A 547 -8.45 -5.72 -11.94
C THR A 547 -7.45 -6.87 -11.91
N ALA A 548 -7.26 -7.52 -13.06
CA ALA A 548 -6.16 -8.46 -13.20
C ALA A 548 -4.90 -7.78 -12.66
N PRO A 549 -4.02 -8.51 -11.93
CA PRO A 549 -2.70 -7.96 -11.62
C PRO A 549 -2.15 -7.41 -12.93
N PRO A 550 -1.58 -6.21 -12.94
CA PRO A 550 -0.82 -5.81 -14.10
C PRO A 550 0.15 -6.97 -14.32
N VAL A 551 0.03 -7.60 -15.48
CA VAL A 551 1.18 -8.35 -15.98
C VAL A 551 2.25 -7.27 -15.92
N GLN A 552 3.14 -7.34 -14.93
CA GLN A 552 4.37 -6.54 -14.97
C GLN A 552 4.88 -6.82 -16.37
N PRO A 553 4.86 -5.86 -17.32
CA PRO A 553 5.37 -6.13 -18.63
C PRO A 553 6.76 -6.66 -18.36
N ALA A 554 6.99 -7.93 -18.74
CA ALA A 554 8.25 -8.60 -18.48
C ALA A 554 9.31 -7.56 -18.80
N GLN A 555 10.11 -7.15 -17.79
CA GLN A 555 11.02 -6.00 -17.93
C GLN A 555 11.73 -6.25 -19.25
N PRO A 556 11.67 -5.35 -20.24
CA PRO A 556 12.08 -5.66 -21.58
C PRO A 556 13.54 -6.12 -21.51
N LYS A 557 13.77 -7.39 -21.81
CA LYS A 557 15.09 -8.00 -21.68
C LYS A 557 15.92 -7.66 -22.90
N LEU A 558 17.09 -7.09 -22.67
CA LEU A 558 18.12 -6.99 -23.69
C LEU A 558 18.93 -8.29 -23.72
N THR A 559 19.37 -8.67 -24.90
CA THR A 559 20.28 -9.80 -25.06
C THR A 559 21.67 -9.39 -24.61
N VAL A 560 22.17 -9.99 -23.53
CA VAL A 560 23.55 -9.78 -23.06
C VAL A 560 24.53 -10.23 -24.14
N ASP A 561 25.64 -9.51 -24.27
CA ASP A 561 26.70 -9.63 -25.29
C ASP A 561 26.27 -9.30 -26.74
N ALA A 562 25.01 -8.86 -26.93
CA ALA A 562 24.61 -8.33 -28.24
C ALA A 562 25.27 -6.98 -28.52
N SER A 563 25.61 -6.77 -29.81
CA SER A 563 26.07 -5.49 -30.33
C SER A 563 24.88 -4.67 -30.78
N VAL A 564 24.64 -3.54 -30.12
CA VAL A 564 23.42 -2.72 -30.28
C VAL A 564 23.75 -1.24 -30.47
N SER A 565 22.80 -0.51 -31.03
CA SER A 565 22.74 0.95 -30.98
C SER A 565 21.44 1.37 -30.30
N LEU A 566 21.47 2.50 -29.59
CA LEU A 566 20.30 3.10 -28.94
C LEU A 566 19.77 4.23 -29.84
N ALA A 567 18.59 4.06 -30.41
CA ALA A 567 17.95 5.02 -31.30
C ALA A 567 16.81 5.77 -30.57
N PRO A 568 16.89 7.09 -30.39
CA PRO A 568 15.75 7.86 -29.82
C PRO A 568 14.48 7.67 -30.65
N VAL A 569 13.36 7.39 -30.02
CA VAL A 569 12.11 7.09 -30.73
C VAL A 569 11.58 8.32 -31.49
N ASN A 570 11.74 9.50 -30.91
CA ASN A 570 11.28 10.78 -31.46
C ASN A 570 12.27 11.45 -32.44
N PHE A 571 13.47 10.87 -32.67
CA PHE A 571 14.46 11.35 -33.62
C PHE A 571 14.87 10.24 -34.60
N PRO A 572 14.03 9.92 -35.60
CA PRO A 572 14.34 8.89 -36.58
C PRO A 572 15.67 9.14 -37.32
N GLY A 573 16.50 8.11 -37.44
CA GLY A 573 17.81 8.21 -38.09
C GLY A 573 18.95 8.70 -37.19
N TYR A 574 18.65 9.03 -35.93
CA TYR A 574 19.65 9.36 -34.92
C TYR A 574 19.99 8.14 -34.06
N LEU A 575 21.26 8.05 -33.65
CA LEU A 575 21.74 7.05 -32.69
C LEU A 575 22.49 7.74 -31.56
N VAL A 576 22.40 7.16 -30.35
CA VAL A 576 23.30 7.53 -29.26
C VAL A 576 24.73 7.15 -29.68
N ARG A 577 25.64 8.12 -29.65
CA ARG A 577 27.09 7.89 -29.92
C ARG A 577 27.92 8.65 -28.88
N HIS A 578 29.11 8.17 -28.61
CA HIS A 578 30.09 8.97 -27.88
C HIS A 578 30.93 9.79 -28.87
N LYS A 579 31.14 11.06 -28.55
CA LYS A 579 31.98 11.97 -29.30
C LYS A 579 32.89 12.71 -28.32
N ASN A 580 34.20 12.49 -28.45
CA ASN A 580 35.14 12.98 -27.43
C ASN A 580 34.72 12.59 -25.97
N TYR A 581 34.31 11.33 -25.81
CA TYR A 581 33.83 10.77 -24.55
C TYR A 581 32.51 11.38 -23.98
N VAL A 582 31.89 12.32 -24.66
CA VAL A 582 30.55 12.84 -24.31
C VAL A 582 29.50 12.02 -25.07
N ALA A 583 28.46 11.59 -24.42
CA ALA A 583 27.35 10.91 -25.07
C ALA A 583 26.39 11.93 -25.71
N THR A 584 26.19 11.79 -27.04
CA THR A 584 25.32 12.63 -27.88
C THR A 584 24.35 11.77 -28.65
N ILE A 585 23.38 12.38 -29.32
CA ILE A 585 22.65 11.74 -30.43
C ILE A 585 23.05 12.42 -31.73
N ASP A 586 23.44 11.62 -32.72
CA ASP A 586 23.85 12.11 -34.06
C ASP A 586 23.15 11.29 -35.16
N GLN A 587 23.01 11.87 -36.35
CA GLN A 587 22.57 11.10 -37.53
C GLN A 587 23.62 10.08 -37.91
N VAL A 588 23.31 8.81 -37.80
CA VAL A 588 24.18 7.69 -38.15
C VAL A 588 23.39 6.67 -38.96
N SER A 589 23.91 6.32 -40.14
CA SER A 589 23.29 5.39 -41.09
C SER A 589 24.32 4.41 -41.64
N GLN A 590 23.89 3.48 -42.48
CA GLN A 590 24.79 2.57 -43.17
C GLN A 590 25.85 3.29 -44.04
N THR A 591 25.53 4.49 -44.54
CA THR A 591 26.43 5.31 -45.38
C THR A 591 27.34 6.23 -44.56
N SER A 592 27.19 6.29 -43.24
CA SER A 592 28.10 7.07 -42.37
C SER A 592 29.49 6.44 -42.33
N ASP A 593 30.49 7.27 -41.98
CA ASP A 593 31.86 6.80 -41.82
C ASP A 593 31.98 5.70 -40.75
N ALA A 594 33.06 4.92 -40.85
CA ALA A 594 33.28 3.78 -39.96
C ALA A 594 33.39 4.20 -38.48
N LEU A 595 33.97 5.39 -38.20
CA LEU A 595 34.12 5.88 -36.84
C LEU A 595 32.75 6.23 -36.23
N ALA A 596 31.88 6.93 -36.96
CA ALA A 596 30.54 7.25 -36.49
C ALA A 596 29.72 5.99 -36.16
N LYS A 597 29.83 4.95 -36.99
CA LYS A 597 29.17 3.65 -36.76
C LYS A 597 29.72 2.95 -35.51
N LEU A 598 31.04 2.91 -35.33
CA LEU A 598 31.68 2.30 -34.17
C LEU A 598 31.39 3.06 -32.87
N ASP A 599 31.39 4.40 -32.90
CA ASP A 599 31.07 5.24 -31.74
C ASP A 599 29.61 5.11 -31.29
N SER A 600 28.72 4.67 -32.18
CA SER A 600 27.30 4.42 -31.88
C SER A 600 26.99 2.96 -31.55
N ALA A 601 28.00 2.10 -31.52
CA ALA A 601 27.88 0.68 -31.27
C ALA A 601 28.29 0.34 -29.80
N PHE A 602 27.42 -0.31 -29.09
CA PHE A 602 27.65 -0.75 -27.70
C PHE A 602 27.44 -2.25 -27.57
N THR A 603 28.23 -2.90 -26.73
CA THR A 603 27.94 -4.26 -26.25
C THR A 603 27.11 -4.18 -25.02
N VAL A 604 25.95 -4.84 -25.00
CA VAL A 604 25.11 -4.98 -23.81
C VAL A 604 25.84 -5.90 -22.85
N ARG A 605 26.13 -5.43 -21.66
CA ARG A 605 26.67 -6.24 -20.54
C ARG A 605 25.66 -6.40 -19.43
N THR A 606 25.78 -7.47 -18.67
CA THR A 606 25.12 -7.56 -17.37
C THR A 606 25.50 -6.33 -16.53
N GLY A 607 24.56 -5.72 -15.87
CA GLY A 607 24.80 -4.49 -15.10
C GLY A 607 25.89 -4.67 -14.05
N LEU A 608 26.85 -3.74 -14.04
CA LEU A 608 28.04 -3.82 -13.17
C LEU A 608 27.71 -3.80 -11.67
N ALA A 609 26.59 -3.19 -11.29
CA ALA A 609 26.12 -3.11 -9.91
C ALA A 609 24.89 -3.98 -9.65
N ASP A 610 24.19 -4.44 -10.68
CA ASP A 610 22.93 -5.18 -10.55
C ASP A 610 22.73 -6.08 -11.76
N ALA A 611 22.76 -7.39 -11.54
CA ALA A 611 22.66 -8.39 -12.62
C ALA A 611 21.28 -8.39 -13.33
N ALA A 612 20.25 -7.77 -12.76
CA ALA A 612 18.94 -7.62 -13.39
C ALA A 612 18.86 -6.40 -14.34
N CYS A 613 19.90 -5.56 -14.34
CA CYS A 613 20.02 -4.36 -15.19
C CYS A 613 21.15 -4.53 -16.20
N TYR A 614 21.49 -3.49 -16.94
CA TYR A 614 22.45 -3.54 -18.02
C TYR A 614 23.49 -2.43 -17.90
N SER A 615 24.67 -2.69 -18.47
CA SER A 615 25.72 -1.70 -18.72
C SER A 615 26.08 -1.70 -20.20
N PHE A 616 26.34 -0.54 -20.78
CA PHE A 616 26.62 -0.39 -22.20
C PHE A 616 28.11 -0.14 -22.40
N GLU A 617 28.84 -1.17 -22.85
CA GLU A 617 30.26 -1.10 -23.13
C GLU A 617 30.49 -0.65 -24.57
N SER A 618 31.37 0.34 -24.80
CA SER A 618 31.71 0.80 -26.14
C SER A 618 32.40 -0.29 -26.94
N ARG A 619 32.04 -0.44 -28.22
CA ARG A 619 32.65 -1.43 -29.14
C ARG A 619 34.06 -1.06 -29.56
N ASN A 620 34.34 0.22 -29.78
CA ASN A 620 35.66 0.68 -30.17
C ASN A 620 36.58 1.08 -29.02
N PHE A 621 36.06 1.15 -27.79
CA PHE A 621 36.81 1.36 -26.56
C PHE A 621 36.45 0.29 -25.53
N PRO A 622 36.97 -0.94 -25.70
CA PRO A 622 36.69 -2.03 -24.70
C PRO A 622 37.11 -1.61 -23.29
N GLY A 623 36.25 -1.92 -22.29
CA GLY A 623 36.44 -1.50 -20.90
C GLY A 623 35.91 -0.10 -20.58
N TYR A 624 35.43 0.65 -21.58
CA TYR A 624 34.74 1.92 -21.35
C TYR A 624 33.22 1.72 -21.43
N PHE A 625 32.50 2.30 -20.49
CA PHE A 625 31.04 2.18 -20.39
C PHE A 625 30.37 3.56 -20.42
N LEU A 626 29.14 3.62 -20.92
CA LEU A 626 28.28 4.75 -20.65
C LEU A 626 28.09 4.86 -19.13
N LYS A 627 28.42 6.01 -18.57
CA LYS A 627 28.35 6.33 -17.16
C LYS A 627 27.71 7.69 -16.95
N ALA A 628 26.80 7.78 -15.99
CA ALA A 628 26.26 9.05 -15.54
C ALA A 628 27.20 9.67 -14.48
N ASP A 629 27.40 10.99 -14.57
CA ASP A 629 28.22 11.77 -13.64
C ASP A 629 27.60 13.16 -13.46
N ASN A 630 27.00 13.44 -12.29
CA ASN A 630 26.33 14.70 -11.99
C ASN A 630 25.35 15.18 -13.10
N GLY A 631 24.52 14.28 -13.61
CA GLY A 631 23.54 14.56 -14.66
C GLY A 631 24.10 14.47 -16.09
N ALA A 632 25.40 14.55 -16.30
CA ALA A 632 26.03 14.32 -17.61
C ALA A 632 26.18 12.80 -17.86
N VAL A 633 26.10 12.38 -19.13
CA VAL A 633 26.39 11.01 -19.54
C VAL A 633 27.55 11.00 -20.51
N GLY A 634 28.48 10.12 -20.26
CA GLY A 634 29.67 10.00 -21.12
C GLY A 634 30.30 8.61 -21.04
N LEU A 635 31.33 8.43 -21.90
CA LEU A 635 32.09 7.21 -21.93
C LEU A 635 33.25 7.29 -20.92
N LYS A 636 33.30 6.37 -19.97
CA LYS A 636 34.33 6.33 -18.91
C LYS A 636 34.92 4.94 -18.78
N ILE A 637 36.22 4.88 -18.59
CA ILE A 637 36.92 3.61 -18.36
C ILE A 637 36.44 2.98 -17.03
N ARG A 638 36.28 1.66 -17.04
CA ARG A 638 35.87 0.93 -15.86
C ARG A 638 36.90 1.08 -14.74
N ASN A 639 36.42 1.47 -13.55
CA ASN A 639 37.21 1.53 -12.34
C ASN A 639 36.65 0.56 -11.31
N ASN A 640 37.32 -0.58 -11.14
CA ASN A 640 36.87 -1.63 -10.18
C ASN A 640 37.08 -1.24 -8.71
N ALA A 641 37.92 -0.26 -8.42
CA ALA A 641 38.18 0.24 -7.06
C ALA A 641 37.13 1.28 -6.60
N ASP A 642 36.33 1.81 -7.53
CA ASP A 642 35.29 2.79 -7.23
C ASP A 642 33.92 2.11 -7.19
N ALA A 643 33.41 1.85 -5.98
CA ALA A 643 32.08 1.25 -5.79
C ALA A 643 30.94 2.11 -6.40
N ALA A 644 31.10 3.44 -6.43
CA ALA A 644 30.12 4.33 -7.03
C ALA A 644 30.09 4.24 -8.57
N TYR A 645 31.21 3.86 -9.19
CA TYR A 645 31.30 3.69 -10.64
C TYR A 645 30.31 2.66 -11.15
N ALA A 646 30.26 1.48 -10.51
CA ALA A 646 29.43 0.37 -10.93
C ALA A 646 27.94 0.78 -10.99
N GLY A 647 27.45 1.45 -9.96
CA GLY A 647 26.07 1.96 -9.91
C GLY A 647 25.77 2.99 -11.00
N ALA A 648 26.67 3.96 -11.20
CA ALA A 648 26.50 5.04 -12.17
C ALA A 648 26.63 4.58 -13.64
N ALA A 649 27.24 3.42 -13.90
CA ALA A 649 27.33 2.80 -15.21
C ALA A 649 26.32 1.64 -15.41
N THR A 650 25.35 1.48 -14.50
CA THR A 650 24.29 0.47 -14.58
C THR A 650 22.93 1.14 -14.79
N PHE A 651 22.20 0.66 -15.79
CA PHE A 651 20.90 1.17 -16.19
C PHE A 651 19.87 0.03 -16.26
N CYS A 652 18.72 0.22 -15.63
CA CYS A 652 17.64 -0.74 -15.63
C CYS A 652 16.69 -0.43 -16.80
N ALA A 653 16.50 -1.38 -17.71
CA ALA A 653 15.61 -1.23 -18.83
C ALA A 653 14.15 -1.22 -18.32
N ARG A 654 13.38 -0.23 -18.78
CA ARG A 654 11.95 -0.08 -18.54
C ARG A 654 11.23 -0.06 -19.88
N LYS A 655 9.91 -0.32 -19.88
CA LYS A 655 9.09 -0.01 -21.06
C LYS A 655 9.24 1.47 -21.38
N GLY A 656 9.39 1.83 -22.64
CA GLY A 656 9.52 3.22 -23.04
C GLY A 656 8.40 4.08 -22.49
N MET A 657 8.74 5.23 -21.89
CA MET A 657 7.80 6.10 -21.20
C MET A 657 6.70 6.66 -22.11
N ASN A 658 6.96 6.77 -23.40
CA ASN A 658 5.95 7.14 -24.42
C ASN A 658 5.15 5.94 -24.93
N GLY A 659 5.32 4.76 -24.34
CA GLY A 659 4.65 3.51 -24.74
C GLY A 659 5.42 2.67 -25.76
N THR A 660 6.54 3.17 -26.31
CA THR A 660 7.32 2.52 -27.37
C THR A 660 8.79 2.32 -26.94
N GLY A 661 9.38 1.16 -27.24
CA GLY A 661 10.80 0.88 -26.99
C GLY A 661 11.13 0.76 -25.49
N TYR A 662 12.24 1.36 -25.10
CA TYR A 662 12.86 1.25 -23.78
C TYR A 662 13.15 2.62 -23.19
N SER A 663 12.97 2.76 -21.89
CA SER A 663 13.58 3.84 -21.09
C SER A 663 14.60 3.23 -20.14
N PHE A 664 15.71 3.93 -19.90
CA PHE A 664 16.83 3.43 -19.12
C PHE A 664 16.96 4.21 -17.82
N GLU A 665 16.57 3.60 -16.72
CA GLU A 665 16.64 4.19 -15.37
C GLU A 665 18.01 3.93 -14.75
N SER A 666 18.63 4.95 -14.17
CA SER A 666 19.91 4.80 -13.49
C SER A 666 19.79 3.97 -12.20
N ARG A 667 20.69 3.00 -12.02
CA ARG A 667 20.77 2.23 -10.79
C ARG A 667 21.31 3.04 -9.61
N ALA A 668 22.22 3.97 -9.85
CA ALA A 668 22.78 4.86 -8.81
C ALA A 668 21.83 5.99 -8.42
N TYR A 669 20.97 6.44 -9.34
CA TYR A 669 20.06 7.57 -9.17
C TYR A 669 18.65 7.16 -9.56
N PRO A 670 17.93 6.41 -8.68
CA PRO A 670 16.56 5.97 -8.93
C PRO A 670 15.64 7.15 -9.26
N GLY A 671 14.74 6.96 -10.24
CA GLY A 671 13.87 8.01 -10.76
C GLY A 671 14.53 8.95 -11.78
N GLN A 672 15.82 8.78 -12.08
CA GLN A 672 16.50 9.48 -13.16
C GLN A 672 16.72 8.56 -14.36
N PHE A 673 16.45 9.09 -15.54
CA PHE A 673 16.47 8.34 -16.80
C PHE A 673 17.42 8.94 -17.79
N LEU A 674 17.99 8.09 -18.66
CA LEU A 674 18.68 8.58 -19.86
C LEU A 674 17.68 9.36 -20.70
N ARG A 675 18.03 10.59 -21.02
CA ARG A 675 17.27 11.53 -21.84
C ARG A 675 18.18 12.26 -22.79
N HIS A 676 17.82 12.40 -24.04
CA HIS A 676 18.50 13.36 -24.90
C HIS A 676 17.84 14.74 -24.77
N GLN A 677 18.68 15.76 -24.63
CA GLN A 677 18.23 17.15 -24.64
C GLN A 677 19.28 17.99 -25.35
N ASN A 678 18.85 18.79 -26.34
CA ASN A 678 19.75 19.55 -27.18
C ASN A 678 20.87 18.69 -27.80
N TYR A 679 20.52 17.49 -28.26
CA TYR A 679 21.42 16.48 -28.85
C TYR A 679 22.45 15.88 -27.89
N VAL A 680 22.44 16.23 -26.63
CA VAL A 680 23.32 15.64 -25.60
C VAL A 680 22.55 14.63 -24.77
N LEU A 681 23.13 13.47 -24.51
CA LEU A 681 22.56 12.48 -23.61
C LEU A 681 22.85 12.89 -22.15
N GLN A 682 21.82 12.96 -21.35
CA GLN A 682 21.85 13.36 -19.94
C GLN A 682 21.12 12.36 -19.07
N LEU A 683 21.38 12.41 -17.77
CA LEU A 683 20.57 11.73 -16.77
C LEU A 683 19.71 12.78 -16.06
N GLN A 684 18.39 12.66 -16.15
CA GLN A 684 17.48 13.64 -15.59
C GLN A 684 16.32 12.97 -14.85
N THR A 685 15.83 13.64 -13.82
CA THR A 685 14.62 13.24 -13.09
C THR A 685 13.40 13.43 -13.99
N PHE A 686 12.50 12.45 -13.99
CA PHE A 686 11.24 12.54 -14.74
C PHE A 686 10.40 13.74 -14.29
N ASP A 687 10.08 14.64 -15.22
CA ASP A 687 9.36 15.89 -14.96
C ASP A 687 7.84 15.82 -15.26
N GLY A 688 7.32 14.63 -15.63
CA GLY A 688 5.92 14.41 -15.94
C GLY A 688 5.49 14.83 -17.35
N THR A 689 6.34 15.52 -18.12
CA THR A 689 5.95 16.09 -19.40
C THR A 689 5.95 15.05 -20.55
N PRO A 690 5.08 15.22 -21.58
CA PRO A 690 5.14 14.40 -22.79
C PRO A 690 6.50 14.46 -23.48
N LEU A 691 7.12 15.65 -23.53
CA LEU A 691 8.45 15.83 -24.13
C LEU A 691 9.51 14.98 -23.44
N PHE A 692 9.52 14.94 -22.09
CA PHE A 692 10.43 14.07 -21.36
C PHE A 692 10.23 12.59 -21.74
N LYS A 693 8.96 12.15 -21.82
CA LYS A 693 8.65 10.76 -22.18
C LYS A 693 9.18 10.39 -23.55
N ASP A 694 9.04 11.28 -24.53
CA ASP A 694 9.55 11.06 -25.88
C ASP A 694 11.08 11.06 -25.91
N ASP A 695 11.71 12.05 -25.27
CA ASP A 695 13.18 12.20 -25.22
C ASP A 695 13.89 11.09 -24.42
N SER A 696 13.17 10.37 -23.56
CA SER A 696 13.69 9.28 -22.72
C SER A 696 13.32 7.89 -23.25
N SER A 697 12.71 7.80 -24.43
CA SER A 697 12.33 6.53 -25.05
C SER A 697 13.25 6.20 -26.23
N PHE A 698 13.80 4.98 -26.22
CA PHE A 698 14.78 4.50 -27.18
C PHE A 698 14.36 3.16 -27.79
N SER A 699 14.60 2.97 -29.06
CA SER A 699 14.63 1.64 -29.66
C SER A 699 16.06 1.07 -29.55
N VAL A 700 16.17 -0.21 -29.19
CA VAL A 700 17.45 -0.93 -29.21
C VAL A 700 17.51 -1.68 -30.53
N VAL A 701 18.43 -1.29 -31.39
CA VAL A 701 18.56 -1.83 -32.74
C VAL A 701 19.93 -2.49 -32.92
N PRO A 702 20.10 -3.44 -33.87
CA PRO A 702 21.42 -3.99 -34.18
C PRO A 702 22.41 -2.86 -34.55
N ALA A 703 23.64 -2.98 -34.09
CA ALA A 703 24.67 -2.00 -34.41
C ALA A 703 24.98 -1.97 -35.91
N LEU A 704 25.26 -0.79 -36.47
CA LEU A 704 25.62 -0.56 -37.86
C LEU A 704 27.13 -0.87 -38.08
N LEU A 705 27.53 -2.14 -37.93
CA LEU A 705 28.95 -2.58 -38.05
C LEU A 705 29.26 -3.13 -39.43
#